data_5c309faa0c18db54267d94d1dee57298
#
_entry.id   5c309faa0c18db54267d94d1dee57298
#
_cell.length_a   1.000
_cell.length_b   1.000
_cell.length_c   1.000
_cell.angle_alpha   90.00
_cell.angle_beta   90.00
_cell.angle_gamma   90.00
#
_symmetry.space_group_name_H-M   'P 1'
#
loop_
_entity.id
_entity.type
_entity.pdbx_description
1 polymer ?
#
loop_
_entity_poly.entity_id
_entity_poly.type
_entity_poly.pdbx_seq_one_letter_code
_entity_poly.pdbx_strand_id
1 'polypeptide(L)'
;MTKNKQLLVFTLLLFISGITALIFQTLWVKQLGIVIGVDIYSTSIVISGFFTGLGAGNYYLGKYIQRSDNPLRVYCNLEILTAISSAIISLLLFYTESTYVQIEAIIGKFAYLLPWVLIAIPAFFMSGTFLALIKYYNPSKETSGKSIGYLYGANTAGAILGALSTPFIIIPFFGVVGAGLFTASINLCLGGYVYFFMINKEEKVERQKHEQPTSIGFHIGYILYGFIGFVGISQEILWGQIIVQFQNTRTYAFATMLAIYLLGLAVGNFVMGKYIHRIKNLWKSFGLLTFGSIFCTLLSIAVLGNWTLEYQVEFGNTLFGIFSSKGAMMMGRFLFISSFFILVPTTLMGAIFPVITQLVSNGNQLSEVSGKLLAWNTFGGVLGSAITGFILFPTLGVIYTLFLLLILSIGVAFVAFYQTKSTKKYAPSFALGLLFIAFIPNTKFIDLLLEKETGEIIYFKEGIGNTVAVIEQGQGDRIFRRLYIQGVSNTGDVFPSLRYMRLQSFIPLITFNGTPKSALVVGLGTGITAGSLLKFPELEERAVVELLPEVVEATNKFVGNYQLAQSKNINIYVDDGRHKLMKEVRTYDLITLEPPPPTAVGVNNLYSKDFYELCKSRLTENGMMAQWWPITTQTVGASESLVKAILEVFPYANLWTTEMHEMLIIGSMQPLTLDLELIRKRLAYPDVKKALNEVGIHNEAQFLSTYVMDRGGLNVFSRNAEPVTDNHPILEYDGWVKKSVLTEILPQLLDAQEDIPNLPSDLKKEIDYERENLHRFYYAGMASYVGRRDVWSMLLTDLYKFDDKNAYYNWYDPK
;
A
#
# COMPACT_ATOMS: atom_id res chain seq x y z
N MET A 1 -31.20 0.41 35.05
CA MET A 1 -31.32 -0.08 33.65
C MET A 1 -31.52 -1.58 33.64
N THR A 2 -32.40 -2.16 32.82
CA THR A 2 -32.52 -3.62 32.71
C THR A 2 -31.25 -4.24 32.11
N LYS A 3 -30.86 -5.46 32.49
CA LYS A 3 -29.65 -6.13 31.98
C LYS A 3 -29.57 -6.16 30.44
N ASN A 4 -30.72 -6.30 29.76
CA ASN A 4 -30.76 -6.27 28.29
C ASN A 4 -30.43 -4.86 27.70
N LYS A 5 -30.90 -3.79 28.34
CA LYS A 5 -30.57 -2.40 27.94
C LYS A 5 -29.10 -2.08 28.22
N GLN A 6 -28.54 -2.61 29.32
CA GLN A 6 -27.12 -2.46 29.62
C GLN A 6 -26.25 -3.16 28.55
N LEU A 7 -26.61 -4.40 28.19
CA LEU A 7 -25.89 -5.14 27.16
C LEU A 7 -25.90 -4.37 25.81
N LEU A 8 -27.06 -3.83 25.42
CA LEU A 8 -27.18 -3.05 24.19
C LEU A 8 -26.27 -1.82 24.20
N VAL A 9 -26.27 -1.05 25.30
CA VAL A 9 -25.42 0.15 25.43
C VAL A 9 -23.94 -0.23 25.38
N PHE A 10 -23.51 -1.28 26.08
CA PHE A 10 -22.12 -1.75 26.06
C PHE A 10 -21.71 -2.27 24.69
N THR A 11 -22.61 -2.93 23.99
CA THR A 11 -22.41 -3.35 22.61
C THR A 11 -22.16 -2.14 21.69
N LEU A 12 -22.92 -1.06 21.82
CA LEU A 12 -22.73 0.19 21.06
C LEU A 12 -21.42 0.90 21.44
N LEU A 13 -21.09 0.99 22.73
CA LEU A 13 -19.84 1.61 23.18
C LEU A 13 -18.63 0.88 22.60
N LEU A 14 -18.61 -0.45 22.67
CA LEU A 14 -17.51 -1.27 22.12
C LEU A 14 -17.48 -1.25 20.59
N PHE A 15 -18.62 -1.18 19.95
CA PHE A 15 -18.68 -1.02 18.49
C PHE A 15 -18.01 0.29 18.05
N ILE A 16 -18.31 1.42 18.71
CA ILE A 16 -17.70 2.72 18.38
C ILE A 16 -16.20 2.73 18.77
N SER A 17 -15.84 2.16 19.93
CA SER A 17 -14.42 2.00 20.33
C SER A 17 -13.63 1.13 19.35
N GLY A 18 -14.26 0.10 18.78
CA GLY A 18 -13.67 -0.71 17.71
C GLY A 18 -13.44 0.08 16.42
N ILE A 19 -14.37 0.95 16.04
CA ILE A 19 -14.20 1.87 14.90
C ILE A 19 -12.95 2.73 15.10
N THR A 20 -12.84 3.41 16.24
CA THR A 20 -11.73 4.34 16.52
C THR A 20 -10.38 3.62 16.57
N ALA A 21 -10.31 2.43 17.14
CA ALA A 21 -9.08 1.65 17.24
C ALA A 21 -8.48 1.32 15.85
N LEU A 22 -9.30 0.91 14.89
CA LEU A 22 -8.85 0.58 13.54
C LEU A 22 -8.61 1.80 12.68
N ILE A 23 -9.32 2.91 12.92
CA ILE A 23 -8.97 4.19 12.27
C ILE A 23 -7.55 4.59 12.68
N PHE A 24 -7.22 4.57 13.97
CA PHE A 24 -5.87 4.91 14.44
C PHE A 24 -4.81 3.97 13.89
N GLN A 25 -5.02 2.66 13.92
CA GLN A 25 -4.06 1.70 13.38
C GLN A 25 -3.76 1.97 11.91
N THR A 26 -4.78 2.14 11.08
CA THR A 26 -4.63 2.42 9.64
C THR A 26 -3.98 3.78 9.39
N LEU A 27 -4.38 4.79 10.16
CA LEU A 27 -3.84 6.14 10.07
C LEU A 27 -2.35 6.18 10.42
N TRP A 28 -1.92 5.50 11.50
CA TRP A 28 -0.51 5.48 11.90
C TRP A 28 0.38 4.74 10.92
N VAL A 29 -0.13 3.71 10.21
CA VAL A 29 0.59 3.10 9.09
C VAL A 29 0.88 4.15 8.01
N LYS A 30 -0.13 4.97 7.65
CA LYS A 30 0.03 6.05 6.67
C LYS A 30 1.03 7.11 7.15
N GLN A 31 0.88 7.59 8.40
CA GLN A 31 1.76 8.61 8.98
C GLN A 31 3.21 8.13 9.09
N LEU A 32 3.42 6.90 9.56
CA LEU A 32 4.76 6.35 9.69
C LEU A 32 5.42 6.09 8.34
N GLY A 33 4.61 5.76 7.31
CA GLY A 33 5.08 5.63 5.93
C GLY A 33 5.62 6.94 5.34
N ILE A 34 5.17 8.12 5.83
CA ILE A 34 5.75 9.42 5.46
C ILE A 34 7.14 9.59 6.10
N VAL A 35 7.28 9.15 7.35
CA VAL A 35 8.49 9.38 8.19
C VAL A 35 9.63 8.42 7.88
N ILE A 36 9.33 7.13 7.76
CA ILE A 36 10.32 6.04 7.60
C ILE A 36 10.44 5.59 6.15
N GLY A 37 9.45 5.88 5.34
CA GLY A 37 9.27 5.34 3.99
C GLY A 37 8.13 4.32 3.92
N VAL A 38 7.64 4.15 2.69
CA VAL A 38 6.50 3.26 2.41
C VAL A 38 7.01 1.85 2.15
N ASP A 39 7.29 1.14 3.20
CA ASP A 39 7.73 -0.23 3.11
C ASP A 39 7.06 -1.13 4.17
N ILE A 40 7.45 -2.39 4.18
CA ILE A 40 7.02 -3.35 5.18
C ILE A 40 7.44 -2.95 6.60
N TYR A 41 8.48 -2.09 6.75
CA TYR A 41 8.98 -1.69 8.06
C TYR A 41 7.97 -0.80 8.78
N SER A 42 7.42 0.23 8.11
CA SER A 42 6.41 1.11 8.72
C SER A 42 5.16 0.33 9.13
N THR A 43 4.67 -0.55 8.27
CA THR A 43 3.53 -1.43 8.56
C THR A 43 3.83 -2.38 9.73
N SER A 44 4.99 -3.03 9.73
CA SER A 44 5.39 -3.98 10.78
C SER A 44 5.61 -3.31 12.14
N ILE A 45 6.18 -2.09 12.16
CA ILE A 45 6.37 -1.31 13.39
C ILE A 45 5.01 -0.94 13.98
N VAL A 46 4.08 -0.44 13.16
CA VAL A 46 2.74 -0.07 13.65
C VAL A 46 1.99 -1.29 14.17
N ILE A 47 1.92 -2.37 13.40
CA ILE A 47 1.19 -3.58 13.79
C ILE A 47 1.82 -4.18 15.07
N SER A 48 3.14 -4.35 15.10
CA SER A 48 3.80 -4.94 16.27
C SER A 48 3.73 -4.04 17.50
N GLY A 49 3.88 -2.72 17.37
CA GLY A 49 3.74 -1.75 18.47
C GLY A 49 2.31 -1.75 19.01
N PHE A 50 1.32 -1.69 18.12
CA PHE A 50 -0.09 -1.73 18.47
C PHE A 50 -0.46 -3.02 19.22
N PHE A 51 -0.08 -4.18 18.69
CA PHE A 51 -0.32 -5.45 19.36
C PHE A 51 0.47 -5.59 20.66
N THR A 52 1.68 -5.07 20.74
CA THR A 52 2.44 -5.08 22.01
C THR A 52 1.70 -4.26 23.08
N GLY A 53 1.20 -3.08 22.72
CA GLY A 53 0.38 -2.27 23.62
C GLY A 53 -0.87 -3.00 24.06
N LEU A 54 -1.63 -3.59 23.13
CA LEU A 54 -2.83 -4.40 23.43
C LEU A 54 -2.50 -5.59 24.34
N GLY A 55 -1.44 -6.33 24.06
CA GLY A 55 -1.03 -7.50 24.85
C GLY A 55 -0.64 -7.13 26.29
N ALA A 56 0.22 -6.13 26.43
CA ALA A 56 0.63 -5.62 27.73
C ALA A 56 -0.57 -5.07 28.51
N GLY A 57 -1.42 -4.29 27.85
CA GLY A 57 -2.63 -3.73 28.49
C GLY A 57 -3.61 -4.81 28.91
N ASN A 58 -3.90 -5.80 28.08
CA ASN A 58 -4.74 -6.94 28.46
C ASN A 58 -4.21 -7.66 29.71
N TYR A 59 -2.90 -7.81 29.83
CA TYR A 59 -2.30 -8.48 30.99
C TYR A 59 -2.33 -7.61 32.25
N TYR A 60 -1.85 -6.38 32.19
CA TYR A 60 -1.73 -5.50 33.37
C TYR A 60 -3.05 -4.86 33.77
N LEU A 61 -3.81 -4.32 32.79
CA LEU A 61 -5.10 -3.69 33.06
C LEU A 61 -6.15 -4.75 33.42
N GLY A 62 -6.07 -5.98 32.89
CA GLY A 62 -6.93 -7.09 33.29
C GLY A 62 -6.85 -7.36 34.80
N LYS A 63 -5.63 -7.40 35.36
CA LYS A 63 -5.42 -7.56 36.81
C LYS A 63 -5.90 -6.34 37.59
N TYR A 64 -5.63 -5.12 37.12
CA TYR A 64 -6.04 -3.87 37.76
C TYR A 64 -7.57 -3.76 37.79
N ILE A 65 -8.24 -3.95 36.64
CA ILE A 65 -9.68 -3.90 36.51
C ILE A 65 -10.36 -4.91 37.40
N GLN A 66 -9.81 -6.14 37.48
CA GLN A 66 -10.37 -7.20 38.34
C GLN A 66 -10.40 -6.77 39.82
N ARG A 67 -9.50 -5.94 40.28
CA ARG A 67 -9.41 -5.40 41.65
C ARG A 67 -10.19 -4.10 41.85
N SER A 68 -10.61 -3.42 40.76
CA SER A 68 -11.29 -2.12 40.86
C SER A 68 -12.75 -2.28 41.32
N ASP A 69 -13.17 -1.41 42.21
CA ASP A 69 -14.56 -1.34 42.69
C ASP A 69 -15.49 -0.58 41.71
N ASN A 70 -14.93 0.23 40.80
CA ASN A 70 -15.67 1.08 39.87
C ASN A 70 -15.22 0.85 38.40
N PRO A 71 -15.60 -0.27 37.77
CA PRO A 71 -15.16 -0.59 36.39
C PRO A 71 -15.59 0.44 35.33
N LEU A 72 -16.75 1.10 35.48
CA LEU A 72 -17.20 2.14 34.55
C LEU A 72 -16.33 3.39 34.62
N ARG A 73 -15.85 3.78 35.81
CA ARG A 73 -14.88 4.87 35.93
C ARG A 73 -13.54 4.54 35.30
N VAL A 74 -13.11 3.26 35.42
CA VAL A 74 -11.91 2.77 34.75
C VAL A 74 -12.10 2.85 33.23
N TYR A 75 -13.23 2.41 32.69
CA TYR A 75 -13.56 2.53 31.28
C TYR A 75 -13.48 3.98 30.79
N CYS A 76 -14.16 4.90 31.50
CA CYS A 76 -14.12 6.32 31.18
C CYS A 76 -12.68 6.88 31.11
N ASN A 77 -11.86 6.59 32.13
CA ASN A 77 -10.47 7.05 32.17
C ASN A 77 -9.63 6.47 31.02
N LEU A 78 -9.86 5.21 30.67
CA LEU A 78 -9.16 4.56 29.56
C LEU A 78 -9.52 5.17 28.20
N GLU A 79 -10.79 5.49 27.95
CA GLU A 79 -11.20 6.16 26.72
C GLU A 79 -10.61 7.57 26.62
N ILE A 80 -10.57 8.33 27.73
CA ILE A 80 -9.94 9.67 27.77
C ILE A 80 -8.43 9.58 27.54
N LEU A 81 -7.75 8.63 28.19
CA LEU A 81 -6.30 8.42 28.01
C LEU A 81 -5.96 7.96 26.58
N THR A 82 -6.79 7.10 26.02
CA THR A 82 -6.69 6.71 24.60
C THR A 82 -6.81 7.92 23.70
N ALA A 83 -7.82 8.77 23.89
CA ALA A 83 -8.04 9.95 23.07
C ALA A 83 -6.84 10.92 23.14
N ILE A 84 -6.38 11.25 24.34
CA ILE A 84 -5.27 12.20 24.54
C ILE A 84 -3.98 11.63 23.94
N SER A 85 -3.63 10.39 24.28
CA SER A 85 -2.37 9.79 23.80
C SER A 85 -2.39 9.59 22.27
N SER A 86 -3.53 9.15 21.70
CA SER A 86 -3.64 8.98 20.24
C SER A 86 -3.57 10.32 19.49
N ALA A 87 -4.18 11.38 20.01
CA ALA A 87 -4.08 12.72 19.42
C ALA A 87 -2.63 13.20 19.41
N ILE A 88 -1.95 13.10 20.57
CA ILE A 88 -0.54 13.51 20.69
C ILE A 88 0.34 12.74 19.72
N ILE A 89 0.16 11.41 19.63
CA ILE A 89 0.99 10.56 18.77
C ILE A 89 0.72 10.84 17.28
N SER A 90 -0.54 11.05 16.91
CA SER A 90 -0.88 11.42 15.52
C SER A 90 -0.25 12.76 15.13
N LEU A 91 -0.17 13.73 16.04
CA LEU A 91 0.55 14.99 15.80
C LEU A 91 2.07 14.78 15.76
N LEU A 92 2.63 14.00 16.68
CA LEU A 92 4.06 13.72 16.69
C LEU A 92 4.50 13.00 15.42
N LEU A 93 3.82 11.94 15.01
CA LEU A 93 4.17 11.20 13.80
C LEU A 93 4.11 12.05 12.54
N PHE A 94 3.26 13.07 12.48
CA PHE A 94 3.13 13.93 11.31
C PHE A 94 4.14 15.09 11.30
N TYR A 95 4.36 15.74 12.43
CA TYR A 95 5.17 16.98 12.49
C TYR A 95 6.63 16.79 12.90
N THR A 96 7.07 15.59 13.28
CA THR A 96 8.45 15.38 13.75
C THR A 96 9.32 14.58 12.78
N GLU A 97 8.98 14.55 11.51
CA GLU A 97 9.71 13.84 10.46
C GLU A 97 11.21 14.19 10.44
N SER A 98 11.53 15.47 10.38
CA SER A 98 12.92 15.94 10.37
C SER A 98 13.69 15.58 11.65
N THR A 99 13.02 15.64 12.81
CA THR A 99 13.61 15.25 14.10
C THR A 99 13.89 13.75 14.14
N TYR A 100 12.97 12.95 13.62
CA TYR A 100 13.16 11.50 13.53
C TYR A 100 14.39 11.14 12.69
N VAL A 101 14.54 11.76 11.52
CA VAL A 101 15.69 11.52 10.63
C VAL A 101 17.02 11.90 11.32
N GLN A 102 17.05 12.99 12.09
CA GLN A 102 18.25 13.35 12.90
C GLN A 102 18.56 12.31 13.97
N ILE A 103 17.54 11.79 14.66
CA ILE A 103 17.71 10.71 15.66
C ILE A 103 18.24 9.44 14.97
N GLU A 104 17.67 9.08 13.83
CA GLU A 104 18.11 7.92 13.07
C GLU A 104 19.54 8.05 12.57
N ALA A 105 19.98 9.25 12.19
CA ALA A 105 21.37 9.49 11.81
C ALA A 105 22.36 9.22 12.97
N ILE A 106 21.91 9.39 14.23
CA ILE A 106 22.74 9.16 15.42
C ILE A 106 22.74 7.71 15.87
N ILE A 107 21.54 7.08 15.96
CA ILE A 107 21.37 5.75 16.57
C ILE A 107 21.03 4.65 15.56
N GLY A 108 20.98 4.99 14.27
CA GLY A 108 20.69 4.04 13.18
C GLY A 108 19.32 3.38 13.34
N LYS A 109 19.22 2.13 12.96
CA LYS A 109 17.96 1.36 13.00
C LYS A 109 17.31 1.23 14.38
N PHE A 110 18.02 1.54 15.47
CA PHE A 110 17.42 1.60 16.81
C PHE A 110 16.37 2.72 16.93
N ALA A 111 16.38 3.71 16.03
CA ALA A 111 15.34 4.73 15.94
C ALA A 111 13.94 4.14 15.72
N TYR A 112 13.81 2.98 15.11
CA TYR A 112 12.54 2.27 14.91
C TYR A 112 11.82 1.90 16.22
N LEU A 113 12.55 1.80 17.34
CA LEU A 113 11.96 1.58 18.65
C LEU A 113 11.12 2.76 19.14
N LEU A 114 11.42 3.99 18.68
CA LEU A 114 10.69 5.18 19.12
C LEU A 114 9.22 5.17 18.69
N PRO A 115 8.86 5.11 17.38
CA PRO A 115 7.47 5.01 16.97
C PRO A 115 6.80 3.73 17.47
N TRP A 116 7.53 2.63 17.60
CA TRP A 116 7.02 1.38 18.16
C TRP A 116 6.52 1.55 19.61
N VAL A 117 7.31 2.18 20.49
CA VAL A 117 6.91 2.49 21.88
C VAL A 117 5.78 3.50 21.92
N LEU A 118 5.84 4.57 21.11
CA LEU A 118 4.82 5.60 21.08
C LEU A 118 3.44 5.00 20.73
N ILE A 119 3.36 4.16 19.71
CA ILE A 119 2.11 3.50 19.28
C ILE A 119 1.60 2.50 20.32
N ALA A 120 2.49 1.85 21.05
CA ALA A 120 2.09 0.91 22.11
C ALA A 120 1.34 1.60 23.26
N ILE A 121 1.56 2.89 23.53
CA ILE A 121 0.94 3.63 24.65
C ILE A 121 -0.59 3.71 24.51
N PRO A 122 -1.18 4.27 23.42
CA PRO A 122 -2.65 4.31 23.30
C PRO A 122 -3.24 2.90 23.14
N ALA A 123 -2.57 1.99 22.46
CA ALA A 123 -3.02 0.60 22.32
C ALA A 123 -3.12 -0.10 23.69
N PHE A 124 -2.20 0.19 24.61
CA PHE A 124 -2.27 -0.27 25.99
C PHE A 124 -3.59 0.15 26.65
N PHE A 125 -3.99 1.42 26.54
CA PHE A 125 -5.24 1.91 27.13
C PHE A 125 -6.48 1.33 26.42
N MET A 126 -6.47 1.21 25.10
CA MET A 126 -7.55 0.62 24.31
C MET A 126 -7.91 -0.78 24.78
N SER A 127 -6.93 -1.61 25.13
CA SER A 127 -7.14 -2.99 25.50
C SER A 127 -7.99 -3.19 26.77
N GLY A 128 -7.95 -2.26 27.71
CA GLY A 128 -8.67 -2.34 28.96
C GLY A 128 -10.15 -2.04 28.86
N THR A 129 -10.60 -1.35 27.81
CA THR A 129 -11.99 -0.90 27.67
C THR A 129 -12.98 -2.06 27.63
N PHE A 130 -12.69 -3.09 26.84
CA PHE A 130 -13.47 -4.32 26.77
C PHE A 130 -13.53 -5.04 28.13
N LEU A 131 -12.39 -5.16 28.83
CA LEU A 131 -12.31 -5.85 30.11
C LEU A 131 -13.11 -5.14 31.22
N ALA A 132 -13.10 -3.79 31.18
CA ALA A 132 -13.86 -2.98 32.14
C ALA A 132 -15.38 -3.16 31.99
N LEU A 133 -15.89 -3.16 30.76
CA LEU A 133 -17.32 -3.35 30.49
C LEU A 133 -17.77 -4.81 30.81
N ILE A 134 -16.95 -5.81 30.50
CA ILE A 134 -17.25 -7.20 30.86
C ILE A 134 -17.34 -7.37 32.38
N LYS A 135 -16.40 -6.79 33.13
CA LYS A 135 -16.42 -6.86 34.59
C LYS A 135 -17.67 -6.21 35.16
N TYR A 136 -18.03 -5.02 34.68
CA TYR A 136 -19.23 -4.32 35.16
C TYR A 136 -20.51 -5.10 34.85
N TYR A 137 -20.62 -5.65 33.63
CA TYR A 137 -21.81 -6.40 33.21
C TYR A 137 -22.00 -7.70 34.03
N ASN A 138 -20.91 -8.29 34.49
CA ASN A 138 -20.85 -9.50 35.33
C ASN A 138 -21.85 -10.58 34.88
N PRO A 139 -21.64 -11.22 33.70
CA PRO A 139 -22.54 -12.23 33.19
C PRO A 139 -22.52 -13.47 34.07
N SER A 140 -23.69 -14.15 34.21
CA SER A 140 -23.74 -15.47 34.90
C SER A 140 -22.93 -16.52 34.10
N LYS A 141 -22.49 -17.60 34.74
CA LYS A 141 -21.77 -18.70 34.09
C LYS A 141 -22.47 -19.21 32.82
N GLU A 142 -23.81 -19.28 32.85
CA GLU A 142 -24.64 -19.75 31.74
C GLU A 142 -24.70 -18.77 30.57
N THR A 143 -24.58 -17.47 30.84
CA THR A 143 -24.70 -16.39 29.82
C THR A 143 -23.35 -15.80 29.43
N SER A 144 -22.27 -16.19 30.10
CA SER A 144 -20.93 -15.58 29.91
C SER A 144 -20.42 -15.73 28.47
N GLY A 145 -20.46 -16.91 27.89
CA GLY A 145 -20.02 -17.18 26.54
C GLY A 145 -20.79 -16.35 25.49
N LYS A 146 -22.12 -16.26 25.69
CA LYS A 146 -22.99 -15.44 24.82
C LYS A 146 -22.68 -13.95 24.92
N SER A 147 -22.53 -13.43 26.14
CA SER A 147 -22.27 -11.99 26.37
C SER A 147 -20.90 -11.57 25.86
N ILE A 148 -19.87 -12.40 26.09
CA ILE A 148 -18.53 -12.17 25.55
C ILE A 148 -18.55 -12.17 24.02
N GLY A 149 -19.22 -13.16 23.40
CA GLY A 149 -19.35 -13.25 21.96
C GLY A 149 -20.03 -12.02 21.36
N TYR A 150 -21.09 -11.49 21.98
CA TYR A 150 -21.77 -10.27 21.51
C TYR A 150 -20.90 -9.03 21.67
N LEU A 151 -20.26 -8.83 22.81
CA LEU A 151 -19.44 -7.66 23.10
C LEU A 151 -18.16 -7.65 22.24
N TYR A 152 -17.48 -8.78 22.14
CA TYR A 152 -16.29 -8.90 21.30
C TYR A 152 -16.64 -8.82 19.80
N GLY A 153 -17.72 -9.47 19.40
CA GLY A 153 -18.24 -9.38 18.03
C GLY A 153 -18.61 -7.96 17.63
N ALA A 154 -19.19 -7.17 18.53
CA ALA A 154 -19.50 -5.76 18.28
C ALA A 154 -18.23 -4.90 18.11
N ASN A 155 -17.23 -5.10 18.96
CA ASN A 155 -15.93 -4.44 18.82
C ASN A 155 -15.28 -4.76 17.47
N THR A 156 -15.27 -6.04 17.07
CA THR A 156 -14.75 -6.47 15.78
C THR A 156 -15.57 -5.93 14.60
N ALA A 157 -16.90 -5.89 14.71
CA ALA A 157 -17.77 -5.28 13.69
C ALA A 157 -17.51 -3.77 13.55
N GLY A 158 -17.28 -3.07 14.67
CA GLY A 158 -16.79 -1.69 14.65
C GLY A 158 -15.44 -1.56 13.92
N ALA A 159 -14.52 -2.43 14.23
CA ALA A 159 -13.20 -2.46 13.60
C ALA A 159 -13.28 -2.60 12.06
N ILE A 160 -14.22 -3.41 11.53
CA ILE A 160 -14.48 -3.50 10.09
C ILE A 160 -14.87 -2.14 9.51
N LEU A 161 -15.81 -1.45 10.16
CA LEU A 161 -16.22 -0.12 9.70
C LEU A 161 -15.09 0.90 9.83
N GLY A 162 -14.27 0.83 10.88
CA GLY A 162 -13.09 1.66 11.05
C GLY A 162 -12.09 1.47 9.91
N ALA A 163 -11.75 0.23 9.58
CA ALA A 163 -10.83 -0.11 8.50
C ALA A 163 -11.31 0.40 7.12
N LEU A 164 -12.61 0.26 6.84
CA LEU A 164 -13.21 0.75 5.59
C LEU A 164 -13.38 2.27 5.59
N SER A 165 -13.89 2.87 6.67
CA SER A 165 -14.17 4.31 6.69
C SER A 165 -12.90 5.17 6.60
N THR A 166 -11.76 4.68 7.07
CA THR A 166 -10.50 5.42 7.06
C THR A 166 -10.12 5.89 5.64
N PRO A 167 -9.92 5.01 4.64
CA PRO A 167 -9.55 5.44 3.29
C PRO A 167 -10.73 5.99 2.47
N PHE A 168 -11.97 5.54 2.74
CA PHE A 168 -13.10 5.96 1.91
C PHE A 168 -13.76 7.27 2.35
N ILE A 169 -13.66 7.62 3.64
CA ILE A 169 -14.40 8.75 4.21
C ILE A 169 -13.48 9.63 5.04
N ILE A 170 -12.79 9.08 6.05
CA ILE A 170 -12.17 9.90 7.09
C ILE A 170 -10.99 10.70 6.55
N ILE A 171 -10.01 10.06 5.90
CA ILE A 171 -8.84 10.75 5.33
C ILE A 171 -9.24 11.69 4.18
N PRO A 172 -10.08 11.29 3.20
CA PRO A 172 -10.52 12.19 2.15
C PRO A 172 -11.20 13.47 2.64
N PHE A 173 -11.99 13.40 3.72
CA PHE A 173 -12.71 14.57 4.25
C PHE A 173 -11.91 15.41 5.25
N PHE A 174 -11.13 14.78 6.13
CA PHE A 174 -10.46 15.47 7.23
C PHE A 174 -8.95 15.62 7.04
N GLY A 175 -8.40 15.00 6.02
CA GLY A 175 -6.94 14.86 5.88
C GLY A 175 -6.36 13.91 6.93
N VAL A 176 -5.05 13.69 6.86
CA VAL A 176 -4.35 12.74 7.74
C VAL A 176 -4.34 13.23 9.20
N VAL A 177 -4.02 14.49 9.44
CA VAL A 177 -4.01 15.08 10.79
C VAL A 177 -5.41 15.20 11.37
N GLY A 178 -6.35 15.75 10.57
CA GLY A 178 -7.74 15.90 10.99
C GLY A 178 -8.42 14.57 11.31
N ALA A 179 -8.09 13.50 10.58
CA ALA A 179 -8.57 12.15 10.84
C ALA A 179 -8.19 11.66 12.26
N GLY A 180 -6.94 11.91 12.67
CA GLY A 180 -6.46 11.56 14.01
C GLY A 180 -7.19 12.34 15.12
N LEU A 181 -7.35 13.65 14.95
CA LEU A 181 -8.04 14.51 15.93
C LEU A 181 -9.53 14.22 15.99
N PHE A 182 -10.18 14.02 14.85
CA PHE A 182 -11.58 13.62 14.77
C PHE A 182 -11.82 12.28 15.50
N THR A 183 -10.98 11.29 15.27
CA THR A 183 -11.09 9.99 15.93
C THR A 183 -10.86 10.09 17.43
N ALA A 184 -9.91 10.90 17.88
CA ALA A 184 -9.68 11.18 19.29
C ALA A 184 -10.91 11.84 19.95
N SER A 185 -11.59 12.76 19.25
CA SER A 185 -12.81 13.38 19.75
C SER A 185 -13.94 12.38 19.98
N ILE A 186 -14.05 11.35 19.16
CA ILE A 186 -15.03 10.26 19.36
C ILE A 186 -14.74 9.53 20.68
N ASN A 187 -13.48 9.17 20.96
CA ASN A 187 -13.12 8.51 22.23
C ASN A 187 -13.39 9.43 23.44
N LEU A 188 -13.13 10.74 23.34
CA LEU A 188 -13.50 11.70 24.39
C LEU A 188 -15.02 11.73 24.62
N CYS A 189 -15.81 11.70 23.55
CA CYS A 189 -17.27 11.63 23.64
C CYS A 189 -17.74 10.33 24.30
N LEU A 190 -17.12 9.19 24.00
CA LEU A 190 -17.42 7.90 24.66
C LEU A 190 -17.14 7.96 26.16
N GLY A 191 -15.95 8.43 26.54
CA GLY A 191 -15.58 8.62 27.94
C GLY A 191 -16.53 9.59 28.65
N GLY A 192 -16.81 10.74 28.03
CA GLY A 192 -17.75 11.74 28.55
C GLY A 192 -19.18 11.20 28.72
N TYR A 193 -19.68 10.46 27.73
CA TYR A 193 -21.01 9.84 27.83
C TYR A 193 -21.12 8.92 29.07
N VAL A 194 -20.14 8.05 29.26
CA VAL A 194 -20.14 7.15 30.42
C VAL A 194 -20.00 7.93 31.72
N TYR A 195 -19.16 8.97 31.76
CA TYR A 195 -18.98 9.81 32.93
C TYR A 195 -20.28 10.52 33.35
N PHE A 196 -20.95 11.21 32.45
CA PHE A 196 -22.11 12.05 32.78
C PHE A 196 -23.40 11.23 32.95
N PHE A 197 -23.58 10.13 32.19
CA PHE A 197 -24.89 9.44 32.14
C PHE A 197 -24.91 8.09 32.85
N MET A 198 -23.73 7.50 33.16
CA MET A 198 -23.70 6.14 33.73
C MET A 198 -23.07 6.10 35.12
N ILE A 199 -22.00 6.86 35.40
CA ILE A 199 -21.31 6.79 36.70
C ILE A 199 -22.17 7.34 37.84
N ASN A 200 -22.97 8.38 37.63
CA ASN A 200 -23.84 8.98 38.65
C ASN A 200 -25.04 8.10 39.02
N LYS A 201 -25.21 6.95 38.37
CA LYS A 201 -26.29 5.96 38.64
C LYS A 201 -25.70 4.66 39.19
N GLU A 202 -24.44 4.65 39.60
CA GLU A 202 -23.76 3.44 40.05
C GLU A 202 -24.30 3.03 41.45
N GLU A 203 -24.98 1.90 41.50
CA GLU A 203 -25.00 1.04 42.69
C GLU A 203 -23.59 0.39 42.79
N LYS A 204 -22.90 0.52 43.93
CA LYS A 204 -21.63 -0.18 44.21
C LYS A 204 -21.83 -1.65 43.89
N VAL A 205 -21.07 -2.17 42.96
CA VAL A 205 -21.04 -3.60 42.66
C VAL A 205 -20.66 -4.30 43.98
N GLU A 206 -21.60 -5.06 44.57
CA GLU A 206 -21.34 -5.80 45.79
C GLU A 206 -20.07 -6.63 45.60
N ARG A 207 -19.09 -6.43 46.52
CA ARG A 207 -17.91 -7.31 46.56
C ARG A 207 -18.43 -8.71 46.77
N GLN A 208 -18.49 -9.49 45.69
CA GLN A 208 -18.50 -10.95 45.86
C GLN A 208 -17.25 -11.24 46.68
N LYS A 209 -17.46 -11.77 47.93
CA LYS A 209 -16.39 -12.22 48.82
C LYS A 209 -15.40 -12.96 47.95
N HIS A 210 -14.23 -12.39 47.74
CA HIS A 210 -13.15 -13.07 47.08
C HIS A 210 -12.85 -14.33 47.89
N GLU A 211 -13.34 -15.45 47.44
CA GLU A 211 -12.60 -16.66 47.65
C GLU A 211 -11.18 -16.36 47.19
N GLN A 212 -10.21 -16.58 48.07
CA GLN A 212 -8.79 -16.31 47.80
C GLN A 212 -8.46 -16.77 46.39
N PRO A 213 -7.79 -15.98 45.56
CA PRO A 213 -7.49 -16.37 44.20
C PRO A 213 -6.72 -17.69 44.26
N THR A 214 -7.39 -18.80 44.00
CA THR A 214 -6.71 -20.05 43.69
C THR A 214 -5.84 -19.70 42.51
N SER A 215 -4.52 -19.78 42.68
CA SER A 215 -3.55 -19.47 41.65
C SER A 215 -4.00 -20.18 40.37
N ILE A 216 -4.38 -19.40 39.32
CA ILE A 216 -4.72 -20.02 38.05
C ILE A 216 -3.42 -20.65 37.58
N GLY A 217 -3.34 -21.97 37.68
CA GLY A 217 -2.17 -22.74 37.27
C GLY A 217 -1.90 -22.50 35.81
N PHE A 218 -0.65 -22.66 35.42
CA PHE A 218 -0.27 -22.59 34.00
C PHE A 218 -1.02 -23.67 33.22
N HIS A 219 -1.78 -23.28 32.21
CA HIS A 219 -2.54 -24.20 31.36
C HIS A 219 -1.97 -24.17 29.94
N ILE A 220 -1.71 -25.36 29.36
CA ILE A 220 -1.15 -25.50 28.03
C ILE A 220 -1.94 -24.74 26.96
N GLY A 221 -3.22 -24.50 27.16
CA GLY A 221 -4.09 -23.71 26.29
C GLY A 221 -3.59 -22.30 26.03
N TYR A 222 -2.87 -21.68 26.98
CA TYR A 222 -2.28 -20.35 26.77
C TYR A 222 -1.20 -20.38 25.67
N ILE A 223 -0.27 -21.34 25.75
CA ILE A 223 0.79 -21.51 24.74
C ILE A 223 0.18 -21.83 23.38
N LEU A 224 -0.76 -22.79 23.34
CA LEU A 224 -1.39 -23.20 22.09
C LEU A 224 -2.13 -22.01 21.43
N TYR A 225 -2.79 -21.17 22.23
CA TYR A 225 -3.46 -19.98 21.70
C TYR A 225 -2.47 -18.88 21.27
N GLY A 226 -1.29 -18.82 21.89
CA GLY A 226 -0.17 -18.03 21.41
C GLY A 226 0.31 -18.47 20.02
N PHE A 227 0.43 -19.77 19.79
CA PHE A 227 0.73 -20.29 18.46
C PHE A 227 -0.36 -19.97 17.42
N ILE A 228 -1.64 -19.95 17.81
CA ILE A 228 -2.73 -19.53 16.92
C ILE A 228 -2.58 -18.05 16.55
N GLY A 229 -2.18 -17.18 17.49
CA GLY A 229 -1.88 -15.79 17.21
C GLY A 229 -0.72 -15.63 16.22
N PHE A 230 0.36 -16.41 16.41
CA PHE A 230 1.49 -16.46 15.48
C PHE A 230 1.02 -16.84 14.07
N VAL A 231 0.33 -17.95 13.92
CA VAL A 231 -0.18 -18.43 12.62
C VAL A 231 -1.15 -17.44 11.99
N GLY A 232 -2.03 -16.81 12.78
CA GLY A 232 -3.06 -15.89 12.30
C GLY A 232 -2.47 -14.64 11.66
N ILE A 233 -1.57 -13.94 12.36
CA ILE A 233 -0.93 -12.72 11.84
C ILE A 233 0.06 -13.06 10.72
N SER A 234 0.74 -14.22 10.79
CA SER A 234 1.56 -14.70 9.68
C SER A 234 0.74 -14.88 8.39
N GLN A 235 -0.45 -15.49 8.49
CA GLN A 235 -1.36 -15.62 7.34
C GLN A 235 -1.86 -14.27 6.83
N GLU A 236 -2.17 -13.32 7.72
CA GLU A 236 -2.62 -11.97 7.32
C GLU A 236 -1.58 -11.28 6.45
N ILE A 237 -0.29 -11.32 6.84
CA ILE A 237 0.81 -10.78 6.04
C ILE A 237 0.89 -11.47 4.67
N LEU A 238 0.83 -12.79 4.64
CA LEU A 238 0.91 -13.55 3.39
C LEU A 238 -0.30 -13.30 2.48
N TRP A 239 -1.52 -13.19 3.03
CA TRP A 239 -2.69 -12.80 2.25
C TRP A 239 -2.56 -11.40 1.65
N GLY A 240 -1.96 -10.45 2.38
CA GLY A 240 -1.63 -9.14 1.83
C GLY A 240 -0.78 -9.25 0.57
N GLN A 241 0.28 -10.06 0.60
CA GLN A 241 1.16 -10.31 -0.54
C GLN A 241 0.48 -11.04 -1.70
N ILE A 242 -0.41 -11.99 -1.40
CA ILE A 242 -1.17 -12.73 -2.41
C ILE A 242 -2.18 -11.81 -3.11
N ILE A 243 -2.98 -11.08 -2.34
CA ILE A 243 -4.13 -10.31 -2.86
C ILE A 243 -3.67 -9.13 -3.71
N VAL A 244 -2.57 -8.48 -3.36
CA VAL A 244 -2.00 -7.38 -4.14
C VAL A 244 -1.71 -7.79 -5.58
N GLN A 245 -1.30 -9.03 -5.83
CA GLN A 245 -1.05 -9.55 -7.19
C GLN A 245 -2.31 -9.59 -8.09
N PHE A 246 -3.50 -9.56 -7.49
CA PHE A 246 -4.78 -9.58 -8.20
C PHE A 246 -5.53 -8.24 -8.24
N GLN A 247 -5.12 -7.26 -7.42
CA GLN A 247 -5.94 -6.09 -7.14
C GLN A 247 -5.26 -4.75 -7.40
N ASN A 248 -4.01 -4.73 -7.85
CA ASN A 248 -3.14 -3.57 -7.83
C ASN A 248 -2.86 -3.06 -6.39
N THR A 249 -1.80 -2.29 -6.21
CA THR A 249 -1.36 -1.73 -4.92
C THR A 249 -2.20 -0.51 -4.52
N ARG A 250 -3.51 -0.68 -4.29
CA ARG A 250 -4.39 0.41 -3.87
C ARG A 250 -4.77 0.30 -2.40
N THR A 251 -4.83 1.40 -1.70
CA THR A 251 -5.26 1.50 -0.29
C THR A 251 -6.63 0.85 -0.05
N TYR A 252 -7.54 0.97 -1.01
CA TYR A 252 -8.86 0.33 -0.96
C TYR A 252 -8.81 -1.20 -0.97
N ALA A 253 -7.85 -1.79 -1.68
CA ALA A 253 -7.67 -3.25 -1.71
C ALA A 253 -7.25 -3.77 -0.33
N PHE A 254 -6.29 -3.12 0.31
CA PHE A 254 -5.85 -3.47 1.66
C PHE A 254 -6.97 -3.32 2.70
N ALA A 255 -7.72 -2.20 2.67
CA ALA A 255 -8.84 -1.98 3.56
C ALA A 255 -9.95 -3.04 3.39
N THR A 256 -10.24 -3.45 2.14
CA THR A 256 -11.22 -4.50 1.85
C THR A 256 -10.73 -5.86 2.35
N MET A 257 -9.45 -6.18 2.15
CA MET A 257 -8.83 -7.39 2.68
C MET A 257 -8.97 -7.48 4.20
N LEU A 258 -8.60 -6.42 4.91
CA LEU A 258 -8.68 -6.33 6.36
C LEU A 258 -10.13 -6.44 6.85
N ALA A 259 -11.07 -5.82 6.15
CA ALA A 259 -12.49 -5.92 6.47
C ALA A 259 -13.02 -7.36 6.35
N ILE A 260 -12.65 -8.10 5.30
CA ILE A 260 -13.02 -9.51 5.13
C ILE A 260 -12.37 -10.40 6.19
N TYR A 261 -11.10 -10.15 6.52
CA TYR A 261 -10.40 -10.83 7.60
C TYR A 261 -11.16 -10.70 8.94
N LEU A 262 -11.48 -9.47 9.33
CA LEU A 262 -12.22 -9.18 10.55
C LEU A 262 -13.66 -9.73 10.50
N LEU A 263 -14.31 -9.68 9.33
CA LEU A 263 -15.66 -10.25 9.14
C LEU A 263 -15.65 -11.76 9.42
N GLY A 264 -14.69 -12.49 8.85
CA GLY A 264 -14.55 -13.91 9.12
C GLY A 264 -14.35 -14.20 10.62
N LEU A 265 -13.45 -13.47 11.28
CA LEU A 265 -13.24 -13.60 12.73
C LEU A 265 -14.53 -13.33 13.52
N ALA A 266 -15.27 -12.27 13.17
CA ALA A 266 -16.53 -11.92 13.85
C ALA A 266 -17.60 -13.01 13.66
N VAL A 267 -17.78 -13.48 12.42
CA VAL A 267 -18.73 -14.55 12.09
C VAL A 267 -18.37 -15.84 12.83
N GLY A 268 -17.11 -16.22 12.80
CA GLY A 268 -16.61 -17.42 13.51
C GLY A 268 -16.88 -17.37 15.01
N ASN A 269 -16.54 -16.24 15.65
CA ASN A 269 -16.82 -16.01 17.07
C ASN A 269 -18.32 -16.07 17.39
N PHE A 270 -19.15 -15.41 16.59
CA PHE A 270 -20.60 -15.35 16.80
C PHE A 270 -21.24 -16.74 16.65
N VAL A 271 -20.94 -17.44 15.55
CA VAL A 271 -21.48 -18.78 15.27
C VAL A 271 -21.06 -19.76 16.36
N MET A 272 -19.76 -19.78 16.70
CA MET A 272 -19.26 -20.68 17.72
C MET A 272 -19.81 -20.34 19.10
N GLY A 273 -19.87 -19.07 19.48
CA GLY A 273 -20.50 -18.64 20.75
C GLY A 273 -21.94 -19.09 20.89
N LYS A 274 -22.72 -19.09 19.79
CA LYS A 274 -24.11 -19.57 19.78
C LYS A 274 -24.22 -21.08 19.94
N TYR A 275 -23.32 -21.88 19.35
CA TYR A 275 -23.42 -23.31 19.26
C TYR A 275 -22.47 -24.08 20.22
N ILE A 276 -21.64 -23.36 20.99
CA ILE A 276 -20.60 -23.98 21.84
C ILE A 276 -21.14 -24.99 22.85
N HIS A 277 -22.35 -24.76 23.37
CA HIS A 277 -23.03 -25.66 24.31
C HIS A 277 -23.38 -27.05 23.73
N ARG A 278 -23.39 -27.18 22.39
CA ARG A 278 -23.62 -28.40 21.64
C ARG A 278 -22.35 -29.22 21.42
N ILE A 279 -21.20 -28.65 21.71
CA ILE A 279 -19.90 -29.29 21.45
C ILE A 279 -19.57 -30.24 22.58
N LYS A 280 -19.51 -31.53 22.26
CA LYS A 280 -19.22 -32.60 23.22
C LYS A 280 -17.73 -32.67 23.61
N ASN A 281 -16.83 -32.28 22.70
CA ASN A 281 -15.39 -32.40 22.93
C ASN A 281 -14.66 -31.13 22.41
N LEU A 282 -14.34 -30.25 23.35
CA LEU A 282 -13.71 -28.96 23.06
C LEU A 282 -12.29 -29.10 22.47
N TRP A 283 -11.48 -30.04 22.99
CA TRP A 283 -10.13 -30.30 22.47
C TRP A 283 -10.16 -30.76 21.03
N LYS A 284 -11.09 -31.66 20.69
CA LYS A 284 -11.26 -32.11 19.30
C LYS A 284 -11.64 -30.96 18.37
N SER A 285 -12.60 -30.12 18.80
CA SER A 285 -13.02 -28.96 18.02
C SER A 285 -11.90 -27.96 17.84
N PHE A 286 -11.13 -27.68 18.89
CA PHE A 286 -9.95 -26.84 18.84
C PHE A 286 -8.94 -27.33 17.78
N GLY A 287 -8.58 -28.63 17.81
CA GLY A 287 -7.65 -29.21 16.84
C GLY A 287 -8.16 -29.16 15.39
N LEU A 288 -9.45 -29.44 15.15
CA LEU A 288 -10.06 -29.39 13.81
C LEU A 288 -10.12 -27.96 13.26
N LEU A 289 -10.47 -26.99 14.09
CA LEU A 289 -10.53 -25.58 13.67
C LEU A 289 -9.14 -25.05 13.32
N THR A 290 -8.12 -25.37 14.13
CA THR A 290 -6.73 -24.97 13.89
C THR A 290 -6.19 -25.54 12.59
N PHE A 291 -6.32 -26.84 12.38
CA PHE A 291 -5.90 -27.51 11.14
C PHE A 291 -6.69 -27.01 9.94
N GLY A 292 -8.02 -26.91 10.08
CA GLY A 292 -8.93 -26.51 9.02
C GLY A 292 -8.65 -25.10 8.51
N SER A 293 -8.28 -24.16 9.37
CA SER A 293 -7.98 -22.78 8.96
C SER A 293 -6.85 -22.73 7.93
N ILE A 294 -5.68 -23.23 8.27
CA ILE A 294 -4.53 -23.20 7.34
C ILE A 294 -4.74 -24.11 6.12
N PHE A 295 -5.41 -25.24 6.30
CA PHE A 295 -5.74 -26.15 5.19
C PHE A 295 -6.64 -25.48 4.17
N CYS A 296 -7.66 -24.72 4.58
CA CYS A 296 -8.53 -23.97 3.68
C CYS A 296 -7.77 -22.86 2.92
N THR A 297 -6.78 -22.21 3.56
CA THR A 297 -5.90 -21.26 2.87
C THR A 297 -5.12 -21.95 1.73
N LEU A 298 -4.51 -23.08 2.02
CA LEU A 298 -3.76 -23.83 1.02
C LEU A 298 -4.66 -24.42 -0.07
N LEU A 299 -5.86 -24.85 0.31
CA LEU A 299 -6.86 -25.32 -0.66
C LEU A 299 -7.26 -24.21 -1.63
N SER A 300 -7.49 -22.98 -1.16
CA SER A 300 -7.81 -21.85 -2.03
C SER A 300 -6.69 -21.55 -3.03
N ILE A 301 -5.42 -21.68 -2.62
CA ILE A 301 -4.26 -21.53 -3.53
C ILE A 301 -4.19 -22.68 -4.53
N ALA A 302 -4.40 -23.91 -4.09
CA ALA A 302 -4.33 -25.08 -4.96
C ALA A 302 -5.38 -25.07 -6.09
N VAL A 303 -6.61 -24.62 -5.76
CA VAL A 303 -7.70 -24.52 -6.75
C VAL A 303 -7.70 -23.21 -7.55
N LEU A 304 -6.80 -22.29 -7.23
CA LEU A 304 -6.64 -21.03 -7.96
C LEU A 304 -6.29 -21.30 -9.43
N GLY A 305 -6.97 -20.62 -10.35
CA GLY A 305 -6.76 -20.72 -11.80
C GLY A 305 -7.41 -19.55 -12.53
N ASN A 306 -7.34 -19.58 -13.86
CA ASN A 306 -7.93 -18.53 -14.73
C ASN A 306 -9.42 -18.32 -14.46
N TRP A 307 -10.16 -19.35 -14.14
CA TRP A 307 -11.56 -19.27 -13.76
C TRP A 307 -11.81 -18.30 -12.59
N THR A 308 -10.87 -18.21 -11.65
CA THR A 308 -10.98 -17.29 -10.50
C THR A 308 -10.90 -15.84 -10.96
N LEU A 309 -10.04 -15.54 -11.94
CA LEU A 309 -9.92 -14.21 -12.54
C LEU A 309 -11.16 -13.84 -13.35
N GLU A 310 -11.73 -14.79 -14.10
CA GLU A 310 -12.96 -14.60 -14.85
C GLU A 310 -14.14 -14.27 -13.92
N TYR A 311 -14.34 -15.06 -12.87
CA TYR A 311 -15.40 -14.80 -11.88
C TYR A 311 -15.18 -13.49 -11.10
N GLN A 312 -13.93 -13.13 -10.82
CA GLN A 312 -13.62 -11.82 -10.23
C GLN A 312 -14.11 -10.67 -11.11
N VAL A 313 -13.87 -10.77 -12.43
CA VAL A 313 -14.31 -9.75 -13.39
C VAL A 313 -15.84 -9.76 -13.51
N GLU A 314 -16.45 -10.92 -13.62
CA GLU A 314 -17.91 -11.09 -13.73
C GLU A 314 -18.66 -10.55 -12.51
N PHE A 315 -18.17 -10.86 -11.30
CA PHE A 315 -18.72 -10.31 -10.06
C PHE A 315 -18.62 -8.79 -10.01
N GLY A 316 -17.50 -8.22 -10.44
CA GLY A 316 -17.35 -6.78 -10.59
C GLY A 316 -18.35 -6.18 -11.58
N ASN A 317 -18.52 -6.81 -12.74
CA ASN A 317 -19.47 -6.36 -13.76
C ASN A 317 -20.93 -6.47 -13.28
N THR A 318 -21.26 -7.47 -12.49
CA THR A 318 -22.58 -7.62 -11.86
C THR A 318 -22.88 -6.44 -10.95
N LEU A 319 -21.92 -6.03 -10.09
CA LEU A 319 -22.09 -4.85 -9.25
C LEU A 319 -22.15 -3.54 -10.05
N PHE A 320 -21.42 -3.46 -11.16
CA PHE A 320 -21.57 -2.33 -12.08
C PHE A 320 -23.00 -2.26 -12.67
N GLY A 321 -23.57 -3.39 -13.06
CA GLY A 321 -24.94 -3.47 -13.56
C GLY A 321 -25.99 -3.01 -12.54
N ILE A 322 -25.74 -3.28 -11.24
CA ILE A 322 -26.66 -2.91 -10.16
C ILE A 322 -26.53 -1.41 -9.80
N PHE A 323 -25.29 -0.92 -9.64
CA PHE A 323 -25.03 0.40 -9.08
C PHE A 323 -24.62 1.45 -10.13
N SER A 324 -24.40 1.05 -11.38
CA SER A 324 -23.89 1.90 -12.47
C SER A 324 -22.63 2.70 -12.11
N SER A 325 -21.82 2.13 -11.22
CA SER A 325 -20.62 2.76 -10.66
C SER A 325 -19.37 1.91 -10.90
N LYS A 326 -18.33 2.52 -11.48
CA LYS A 326 -17.03 1.86 -11.63
C LYS A 326 -16.37 1.55 -10.28
N GLY A 327 -16.60 2.39 -9.28
CA GLY A 327 -16.16 2.12 -7.91
C GLY A 327 -16.80 0.83 -7.37
N ALA A 328 -18.11 0.64 -7.57
CA ALA A 328 -18.80 -0.59 -7.18
C ALA A 328 -18.25 -1.83 -7.93
N MET A 329 -17.94 -1.68 -9.22
CA MET A 329 -17.30 -2.74 -10.02
C MET A 329 -15.96 -3.18 -9.41
N MET A 330 -15.10 -2.23 -9.10
CA MET A 330 -13.78 -2.52 -8.55
C MET A 330 -13.87 -3.06 -7.11
N MET A 331 -14.76 -2.49 -6.28
CA MET A 331 -15.03 -3.04 -4.96
C MET A 331 -15.53 -4.48 -5.02
N GLY A 332 -16.36 -4.80 -6.02
CA GLY A 332 -16.79 -6.18 -6.27
C GLY A 332 -15.62 -7.11 -6.53
N ARG A 333 -14.69 -6.70 -7.37
CA ARG A 333 -13.47 -7.47 -7.65
C ARG A 333 -12.63 -7.68 -6.39
N PHE A 334 -12.46 -6.65 -5.56
CA PHE A 334 -11.72 -6.75 -4.31
C PHE A 334 -12.41 -7.64 -3.29
N LEU A 335 -13.73 -7.51 -3.15
CA LEU A 335 -14.52 -8.36 -2.26
C LEU A 335 -14.47 -9.83 -2.67
N PHE A 336 -14.59 -10.13 -3.97
CA PHE A 336 -14.56 -11.51 -4.47
C PHE A 336 -13.24 -12.20 -4.12
N ILE A 337 -12.11 -11.61 -4.53
CA ILE A 337 -10.80 -12.26 -4.35
C ILE A 337 -10.40 -12.33 -2.87
N SER A 338 -10.68 -11.29 -2.09
CA SER A 338 -10.44 -11.30 -0.64
C SER A 338 -11.28 -12.38 0.06
N SER A 339 -12.58 -12.50 -0.31
CA SER A 339 -13.45 -13.53 0.27
C SER A 339 -13.00 -14.94 -0.11
N PHE A 340 -12.55 -15.13 -1.35
CA PHE A 340 -12.06 -16.42 -1.84
C PHE A 340 -10.88 -16.96 -1.01
N PHE A 341 -9.90 -16.12 -0.69
CA PHE A 341 -8.73 -16.55 0.08
C PHE A 341 -8.94 -16.53 1.58
N ILE A 342 -9.70 -15.58 2.12
CA ILE A 342 -9.64 -15.20 3.55
C ILE A 342 -10.87 -15.61 4.34
N LEU A 343 -12.08 -15.50 3.79
CA LEU A 343 -13.31 -15.57 4.57
C LEU A 343 -13.47 -16.90 5.32
N VAL A 344 -13.24 -18.03 4.66
CA VAL A 344 -13.38 -19.36 5.29
C VAL A 344 -12.28 -19.62 6.32
N PRO A 345 -10.99 -19.44 6.00
CA PRO A 345 -9.92 -19.60 7.00
C PRO A 345 -10.14 -18.76 8.26
N THR A 346 -10.47 -17.48 8.12
CA THR A 346 -10.65 -16.57 9.25
C THR A 346 -11.92 -16.86 10.05
N THR A 347 -12.97 -17.36 9.42
CA THR A 347 -14.17 -17.85 10.13
C THR A 347 -13.81 -19.03 11.04
N LEU A 348 -12.99 -19.96 10.58
CA LEU A 348 -12.50 -21.08 11.42
C LEU A 348 -11.58 -20.56 12.54
N MET A 349 -10.71 -19.60 12.29
CA MET A 349 -9.86 -18.97 13.31
C MET A 349 -10.69 -18.26 14.38
N GLY A 350 -11.69 -17.48 13.97
CA GLY A 350 -12.59 -16.78 14.89
C GLY A 350 -13.34 -17.75 15.81
N ALA A 351 -13.68 -18.93 15.32
CA ALA A 351 -14.35 -19.95 16.12
C ALA A 351 -13.46 -20.56 17.24
N ILE A 352 -12.12 -20.39 17.17
CA ILE A 352 -11.18 -20.95 18.15
C ILE A 352 -11.31 -20.24 19.50
N PHE A 353 -11.50 -18.93 19.56
CA PHE A 353 -11.50 -18.17 20.82
C PHE A 353 -12.57 -18.60 21.81
N PRO A 354 -13.86 -18.75 21.45
CA PRO A 354 -14.87 -19.27 22.36
C PRO A 354 -14.54 -20.68 22.86
N VAL A 355 -14.01 -21.54 21.99
CA VAL A 355 -13.67 -22.94 22.32
C VAL A 355 -12.55 -23.01 23.35
N ILE A 356 -11.45 -22.28 23.12
CA ILE A 356 -10.29 -22.30 24.02
C ILE A 356 -10.60 -21.62 25.37
N THR A 357 -11.39 -20.54 25.33
CA THR A 357 -11.84 -19.87 26.55
C THR A 357 -12.66 -20.81 27.44
N GLN A 358 -13.62 -21.52 26.86
CA GLN A 358 -14.41 -22.49 27.62
C GLN A 358 -13.57 -23.68 28.09
N LEU A 359 -12.58 -24.10 27.34
CA LEU A 359 -11.68 -25.19 27.66
C LEU A 359 -10.77 -24.87 28.86
N VAL A 360 -10.27 -23.61 28.93
CA VAL A 360 -9.34 -23.17 29.99
C VAL A 360 -10.07 -22.64 31.21
N SER A 361 -11.28 -22.06 31.03
CA SER A 361 -12.05 -21.49 32.16
C SER A 361 -12.85 -22.56 32.90
N ASN A 362 -12.55 -22.77 34.19
CA ASN A 362 -13.37 -23.59 35.09
C ASN A 362 -14.61 -22.85 35.60
N GLY A 363 -15.05 -21.80 34.88
CA GLY A 363 -16.27 -21.03 35.15
C GLY A 363 -16.14 -19.90 36.17
N ASN A 364 -15.06 -19.82 36.93
CA ASN A 364 -14.73 -18.69 37.82
C ASN A 364 -13.60 -17.88 37.18
N GLN A 365 -13.61 -16.52 37.25
CA GLN A 365 -12.55 -15.65 36.76
C GLN A 365 -12.44 -15.55 35.21
N LEU A 366 -13.58 -15.56 34.52
CA LEU A 366 -13.64 -15.54 33.06
C LEU A 366 -12.88 -14.35 32.44
N SER A 367 -12.92 -13.16 33.07
CA SER A 367 -12.23 -11.96 32.62
C SER A 367 -10.68 -12.13 32.66
N GLU A 368 -10.16 -12.75 33.75
CA GLU A 368 -8.71 -12.98 33.88
C GLU A 368 -8.21 -14.03 32.89
N VAL A 369 -8.96 -15.13 32.71
CA VAL A 369 -8.64 -16.18 31.75
C VAL A 369 -8.67 -15.65 30.34
N SER A 370 -9.71 -14.87 29.96
CA SER A 370 -9.80 -14.25 28.65
C SER A 370 -8.66 -13.26 28.41
N GLY A 371 -8.33 -12.43 29.40
CA GLY A 371 -7.21 -11.50 29.33
C GLY A 371 -5.86 -12.20 29.11
N LYS A 372 -5.61 -13.30 29.84
CA LYS A 372 -4.39 -14.11 29.64
C LYS A 372 -4.34 -14.78 28.28
N LEU A 373 -5.46 -15.35 27.81
CA LEU A 373 -5.54 -15.94 26.46
C LEU A 373 -5.26 -14.90 25.38
N LEU A 374 -5.91 -13.74 25.44
CA LEU A 374 -5.69 -12.65 24.50
C LEU A 374 -4.23 -12.14 24.56
N ALA A 375 -3.65 -12.00 25.75
CA ALA A 375 -2.25 -11.58 25.88
C ALA A 375 -1.28 -12.58 25.20
N TRP A 376 -1.47 -13.89 25.40
CA TRP A 376 -0.67 -14.92 24.74
C TRP A 376 -0.86 -14.95 23.22
N ASN A 377 -2.11 -14.81 22.77
CA ASN A 377 -2.42 -14.72 21.35
C ASN A 377 -1.77 -13.49 20.70
N THR A 378 -1.87 -12.34 21.35
CA THR A 378 -1.24 -11.09 20.89
C THR A 378 0.28 -11.19 20.86
N PHE A 379 0.90 -11.81 21.90
CA PHE A 379 2.35 -12.07 21.91
C PHE A 379 2.77 -12.96 20.73
N GLY A 380 2.00 -14.03 20.48
CA GLY A 380 2.19 -14.86 19.30
C GLY A 380 2.05 -14.08 18.02
N GLY A 381 1.06 -13.18 17.90
CA GLY A 381 0.85 -12.31 16.75
C GLY A 381 2.02 -11.35 16.50
N VAL A 382 2.59 -10.75 17.54
CA VAL A 382 3.79 -9.90 17.43
C VAL A 382 4.97 -10.70 16.84
N LEU A 383 5.21 -11.90 17.35
CA LEU A 383 6.25 -12.78 16.82
C LEU A 383 5.94 -13.22 15.39
N GLY A 384 4.67 -13.53 15.09
CA GLY A 384 4.20 -13.88 13.75
C GLY A 384 4.45 -12.78 12.74
N SER A 385 4.13 -11.53 13.10
CA SER A 385 4.39 -10.36 12.27
C SER A 385 5.88 -10.18 11.98
N ALA A 386 6.71 -10.15 13.03
CA ALA A 386 8.13 -9.91 12.90
C ALA A 386 8.85 -11.04 12.13
N ILE A 387 8.62 -12.30 12.55
CA ILE A 387 9.32 -13.44 11.95
C ILE A 387 8.87 -13.68 10.51
N THR A 388 7.58 -13.57 10.22
CA THR A 388 7.07 -13.81 8.87
C THR A 388 7.48 -12.69 7.91
N GLY A 389 7.33 -11.42 8.30
CA GLY A 389 7.64 -10.29 7.43
C GLY A 389 9.14 -10.15 7.13
N PHE A 390 10.00 -10.34 8.14
CA PHE A 390 11.44 -10.08 8.00
C PHE A 390 12.29 -11.31 7.72
N ILE A 391 11.80 -12.53 8.01
CA ILE A 391 12.60 -13.74 7.88
C ILE A 391 11.94 -14.75 6.94
N LEU A 392 10.72 -15.24 7.27
CA LEU A 392 10.14 -16.35 6.55
C LEU A 392 9.79 -16.00 5.11
N PHE A 393 9.06 -14.90 4.90
CA PHE A 393 8.67 -14.51 3.56
C PHE A 393 9.87 -14.22 2.64
N PRO A 394 10.88 -13.40 3.03
CA PRO A 394 12.02 -13.14 2.18
C PRO A 394 12.92 -14.35 1.90
N THR A 395 12.94 -15.34 2.81
CA THR A 395 13.83 -16.51 2.66
C THR A 395 13.15 -17.73 2.03
N LEU A 396 11.86 -17.93 2.32
CA LEU A 396 11.09 -19.10 1.90
C LEU A 396 10.05 -18.78 0.82
N GLY A 397 9.68 -17.51 0.65
CA GLY A 397 8.56 -17.10 -0.20
C GLY A 397 7.19 -17.46 0.41
N VAL A 398 6.12 -17.14 -0.33
CA VAL A 398 4.73 -17.33 0.13
C VAL A 398 4.40 -18.80 0.39
N ILE A 399 4.65 -19.67 -0.59
CA ILE A 399 4.18 -21.07 -0.57
C ILE A 399 4.86 -21.86 0.55
N TYR A 400 6.19 -21.81 0.64
CA TYR A 400 6.92 -22.55 1.68
C TYR A 400 6.68 -22.01 3.08
N THR A 401 6.43 -20.69 3.22
CA THR A 401 6.03 -20.12 4.51
C THR A 401 4.67 -20.66 4.95
N LEU A 402 3.67 -20.71 4.07
CA LEU A 402 2.37 -21.32 4.38
C LEU A 402 2.51 -22.81 4.70
N PHE A 403 3.42 -23.51 4.03
CA PHE A 403 3.75 -24.90 4.35
C PHE A 403 4.28 -25.05 5.79
N LEU A 404 5.21 -24.20 6.19
CA LEU A 404 5.73 -24.18 7.56
C LEU A 404 4.61 -23.91 8.59
N LEU A 405 3.73 -22.95 8.31
CA LEU A 405 2.59 -22.62 9.16
C LEU A 405 1.61 -23.80 9.28
N LEU A 406 1.44 -24.61 8.22
CA LEU A 406 0.67 -25.84 8.31
C LEU A 406 1.32 -26.87 9.24
N ILE A 407 2.63 -27.09 9.12
CA ILE A 407 3.36 -28.01 9.98
C ILE A 407 3.17 -27.59 11.45
N LEU A 408 3.32 -26.30 11.76
CA LEU A 408 3.07 -25.77 13.10
C LEU A 408 1.63 -26.00 13.57
N SER A 409 0.65 -25.76 12.69
CA SER A 409 -0.77 -25.97 12.99
C SER A 409 -1.11 -27.46 13.19
N ILE A 410 -0.48 -28.34 12.44
CA ILE A 410 -0.57 -29.80 12.68
C ILE A 410 0.00 -30.16 14.04
N GLY A 411 1.13 -29.58 14.45
CA GLY A 411 1.70 -29.77 15.79
C GLY A 411 0.72 -29.36 16.90
N VAL A 412 0.10 -28.17 16.77
CA VAL A 412 -0.93 -27.69 17.72
C VAL A 412 -2.14 -28.61 17.73
N ALA A 413 -2.64 -29.02 16.58
CA ALA A 413 -3.77 -29.95 16.46
C ALA A 413 -3.43 -31.35 17.01
N PHE A 414 -2.21 -31.83 16.83
CA PHE A 414 -1.73 -33.08 17.38
C PHE A 414 -1.78 -33.07 18.91
N VAL A 415 -1.30 -32.00 19.56
CA VAL A 415 -1.39 -31.85 21.02
C VAL A 415 -2.85 -31.90 21.48
N ALA A 416 -3.75 -31.21 20.77
CA ALA A 416 -5.18 -31.22 21.09
C ALA A 416 -5.82 -32.62 20.97
N PHE A 417 -5.48 -33.36 19.90
CA PHE A 417 -5.98 -34.74 19.73
C PHE A 417 -5.34 -35.74 20.66
N TYR A 418 -4.12 -35.50 21.12
CA TYR A 418 -3.47 -36.33 22.15
C TYR A 418 -4.25 -36.30 23.47
N GLN A 419 -4.75 -35.11 23.87
CA GLN A 419 -5.58 -34.97 25.07
C GLN A 419 -6.88 -35.77 25.02
N THR A 420 -7.35 -36.14 23.83
CA THR A 420 -8.59 -36.91 23.62
C THR A 420 -8.33 -38.36 23.20
N LYS A 421 -7.07 -38.81 23.19
CA LYS A 421 -6.64 -40.11 22.66
C LYS A 421 -7.14 -40.40 21.23
N SER A 422 -7.33 -39.35 20.45
CA SER A 422 -7.91 -39.43 19.09
C SER A 422 -6.87 -39.28 17.95
N THR A 423 -5.59 -39.18 18.26
CA THR A 423 -4.50 -38.91 17.29
C THR A 423 -4.47 -39.90 16.14
N LYS A 424 -4.60 -41.22 16.41
CA LYS A 424 -4.62 -42.26 15.37
C LYS A 424 -5.73 -42.06 14.35
N LYS A 425 -6.89 -41.54 14.77
CA LYS A 425 -8.05 -41.30 13.91
C LYS A 425 -7.81 -40.17 12.90
N TYR A 426 -7.07 -39.12 13.29
CA TYR A 426 -6.85 -37.91 12.46
C TYR A 426 -5.48 -37.89 11.78
N ALA A 427 -4.58 -38.81 12.09
CA ALA A 427 -3.29 -38.95 11.44
C ALA A 427 -3.39 -39.05 9.89
N PRO A 428 -4.35 -39.78 9.31
CA PRO A 428 -4.52 -39.80 7.84
C PRO A 428 -4.87 -38.43 7.25
N SER A 429 -5.69 -37.63 7.97
CA SER A 429 -6.05 -36.29 7.49
C SER A 429 -4.85 -35.36 7.48
N PHE A 430 -3.94 -35.46 8.44
CA PHE A 430 -2.69 -34.72 8.48
C PHE A 430 -1.75 -35.14 7.36
N ALA A 431 -1.60 -36.46 7.14
CA ALA A 431 -0.82 -37.00 6.05
C ALA A 431 -1.35 -36.54 4.68
N LEU A 432 -2.68 -36.55 4.50
CA LEU A 432 -3.33 -36.05 3.31
C LEU A 432 -3.08 -34.55 3.11
N GLY A 433 -3.15 -33.74 4.19
CA GLY A 433 -2.85 -32.31 4.15
C GLY A 433 -1.41 -32.03 3.72
N LEU A 434 -0.44 -32.76 4.26
CA LEU A 434 0.97 -32.67 3.88
C LEU A 434 1.20 -33.13 2.44
N LEU A 435 0.58 -34.23 2.04
CA LEU A 435 0.67 -34.74 0.66
C LEU A 435 0.09 -33.74 -0.34
N PHE A 436 -1.06 -33.17 -0.04
CA PHE A 436 -1.74 -32.22 -0.92
C PHE A 436 -0.87 -30.99 -1.21
N ILE A 437 -0.12 -30.50 -0.23
CA ILE A 437 0.76 -29.36 -0.41
C ILE A 437 1.97 -29.67 -1.28
N ALA A 438 2.49 -30.90 -1.20
CA ALA A 438 3.61 -31.31 -2.04
C ALA A 438 3.31 -31.15 -3.54
N PHE A 439 2.04 -31.05 -3.93
CA PHE A 439 1.60 -30.83 -5.29
C PHE A 439 1.36 -29.35 -5.66
N ILE A 440 1.46 -28.41 -4.72
CA ILE A 440 1.35 -26.98 -5.04
C ILE A 440 2.72 -26.48 -5.50
N PRO A 441 2.89 -26.09 -6.77
CA PRO A 441 4.17 -25.55 -7.23
C PRO A 441 4.44 -24.20 -6.56
N ASN A 442 5.71 -23.93 -6.24
CA ASN A 442 6.14 -22.63 -5.71
C ASN A 442 5.95 -21.49 -6.71
N THR A 443 5.86 -21.81 -7.99
CA THR A 443 5.63 -20.87 -9.10
C THR A 443 4.15 -20.55 -9.33
N LYS A 444 3.22 -21.09 -8.54
CA LYS A 444 1.76 -21.03 -8.79
C LYS A 444 1.23 -19.63 -9.15
N PHE A 445 1.72 -18.60 -8.48
CA PHE A 445 1.26 -17.21 -8.72
C PHE A 445 1.84 -16.64 -10.01
N ILE A 446 3.09 -16.97 -10.30
CA ILE A 446 3.77 -16.49 -11.50
C ILE A 446 3.27 -17.21 -12.75
N ASP A 447 2.93 -18.51 -12.62
CA ASP A 447 2.33 -19.28 -13.72
C ASP A 447 0.99 -18.66 -14.17
N LEU A 448 0.18 -18.16 -13.24
CA LEU A 448 -1.04 -17.42 -13.55
C LEU A 448 -0.79 -16.08 -14.26
N LEU A 449 0.32 -15.44 -13.96
CA LEU A 449 0.73 -14.22 -14.65
C LEU A 449 1.12 -14.54 -16.11
N LEU A 450 1.83 -15.67 -16.32
CA LEU A 450 2.20 -16.15 -17.66
C LEU A 450 1.00 -16.59 -18.48
N GLU A 451 0.04 -17.28 -17.90
CA GLU A 451 -1.19 -17.70 -18.62
C GLU A 451 -1.97 -16.49 -19.15
N LYS A 452 -1.87 -15.34 -18.48
CA LYS A 452 -2.48 -14.08 -18.88
C LYS A 452 -1.65 -13.32 -19.92
N GLU A 453 -0.32 -13.39 -19.81
CA GLU A 453 0.64 -12.65 -20.62
C GLU A 453 1.46 -13.66 -21.45
N THR A 454 1.41 -13.58 -22.78
CA THR A 454 2.29 -14.40 -23.64
C THR A 454 3.74 -14.00 -23.44
N GLY A 455 4.59 -14.90 -22.98
CA GLY A 455 6.02 -14.59 -22.77
C GLY A 455 6.74 -15.62 -21.92
N GLU A 456 8.02 -15.34 -21.65
CA GLU A 456 8.92 -16.15 -20.80
C GLU A 456 9.37 -15.35 -19.60
N ILE A 457 9.37 -15.97 -18.41
CA ILE A 457 9.94 -15.35 -17.21
C ILE A 457 11.44 -15.49 -17.25
N ILE A 458 12.15 -14.39 -17.41
CA ILE A 458 13.62 -14.34 -17.42
C ILE A 458 14.24 -13.90 -16.09
N TYR A 459 13.39 -13.44 -15.15
CA TYR A 459 13.79 -13.12 -13.78
C TYR A 459 12.57 -13.18 -12.85
N PHE A 460 12.75 -13.77 -11.66
CA PHE A 460 11.75 -13.77 -10.59
C PHE A 460 12.45 -13.80 -9.23
N LYS A 461 12.03 -12.91 -8.34
CA LYS A 461 12.51 -12.89 -6.96
C LYS A 461 11.44 -12.37 -6.02
N GLU A 462 11.27 -13.08 -4.90
CA GLU A 462 10.48 -12.62 -3.75
C GLU A 462 11.44 -11.96 -2.75
N GLY A 463 11.21 -10.70 -2.44
CA GLY A 463 12.00 -9.90 -1.51
C GLY A 463 11.22 -9.51 -0.27
N ILE A 464 11.74 -8.55 0.50
CA ILE A 464 11.07 -8.06 1.72
C ILE A 464 9.81 -7.28 1.33
N GLY A 465 8.65 -7.94 1.43
CA GLY A 465 7.34 -7.31 1.18
C GLY A 465 6.98 -7.10 -0.30
N ASN A 466 7.79 -7.60 -1.24
CA ASN A 466 7.56 -7.43 -2.66
C ASN A 466 7.94 -8.66 -3.47
N THR A 467 7.31 -8.80 -4.64
CA THR A 467 7.72 -9.77 -5.68
C THR A 467 8.09 -9.00 -6.93
N VAL A 468 9.24 -9.32 -7.52
CA VAL A 468 9.72 -8.71 -8.76
C VAL A 468 9.89 -9.78 -9.82
N ALA A 469 9.31 -9.55 -10.99
CA ALA A 469 9.46 -10.42 -12.15
C ALA A 469 9.80 -9.61 -13.41
N VAL A 470 10.56 -10.23 -14.32
CA VAL A 470 10.75 -9.71 -15.67
C VAL A 470 10.26 -10.76 -16.66
N ILE A 471 9.30 -10.37 -17.49
CA ILE A 471 8.72 -11.21 -18.54
C ILE A 471 9.20 -10.68 -19.89
N GLU A 472 9.83 -11.58 -20.67
CA GLU A 472 10.18 -11.32 -22.06
C GLU A 472 9.00 -11.68 -22.95
N GLN A 473 8.58 -10.76 -23.82
CA GLN A 473 7.39 -10.86 -24.67
C GLN A 473 7.74 -10.48 -26.11
N GLY A 474 6.86 -10.83 -27.04
CA GLY A 474 7.05 -10.55 -28.47
C GLY A 474 7.73 -11.69 -29.23
N GLN A 475 7.99 -11.48 -30.52
CA GLN A 475 8.62 -12.44 -31.42
C GLN A 475 9.53 -11.73 -32.45
N GLY A 476 10.62 -12.35 -32.81
CA GLY A 476 11.55 -11.83 -33.81
C GLY A 476 12.20 -10.53 -33.34
N ASP A 477 12.16 -9.51 -34.18
CA ASP A 477 12.76 -8.19 -33.91
C ASP A 477 11.93 -7.30 -32.95
N ARG A 478 10.75 -7.78 -32.54
CA ARG A 478 9.85 -7.10 -31.60
C ARG A 478 9.84 -7.71 -30.21
N ILE A 479 10.97 -8.25 -29.76
CA ILE A 479 11.15 -8.74 -28.40
C ILE A 479 11.31 -7.54 -27.47
N PHE A 480 10.56 -7.53 -26.38
CA PHE A 480 10.65 -6.53 -25.32
C PHE A 480 10.45 -7.17 -23.96
N ARG A 481 10.85 -6.50 -22.91
CA ARG A 481 10.78 -6.98 -21.54
C ARG A 481 9.94 -6.03 -20.69
N ARG A 482 9.14 -6.61 -19.81
CA ARG A 482 8.33 -5.84 -18.85
C ARG A 482 8.72 -6.19 -17.43
N LEU A 483 8.83 -5.17 -16.60
CA LEU A 483 9.01 -5.26 -15.17
C LEU A 483 7.64 -5.34 -14.49
N TYR A 484 7.45 -6.38 -13.70
CA TYR A 484 6.29 -6.59 -12.86
C TYR A 484 6.71 -6.48 -11.40
N ILE A 485 6.04 -5.63 -10.64
CA ILE A 485 6.20 -5.52 -9.20
C ILE A 485 4.85 -5.88 -8.58
N GLN A 486 4.84 -6.88 -7.69
CA GLN A 486 3.61 -7.41 -7.09
C GLN A 486 2.53 -7.81 -8.11
N GLY A 487 2.94 -8.43 -9.22
CA GLY A 487 2.04 -8.87 -10.28
C GLY A 487 1.47 -7.76 -11.17
N VAL A 488 1.87 -6.50 -10.96
CA VAL A 488 1.45 -5.35 -11.76
C VAL A 488 2.59 -4.93 -12.69
N SER A 489 2.28 -4.77 -13.99
CA SER A 489 3.23 -4.21 -14.94
C SER A 489 3.50 -2.74 -14.62
N ASN A 490 4.75 -2.41 -14.31
CA ASN A 490 5.17 -1.05 -13.97
C ASN A 490 5.78 -0.33 -15.18
N THR A 491 6.74 -0.95 -15.84
CA THR A 491 7.51 -0.36 -16.94
C THR A 491 8.13 -1.47 -17.79
N GLY A 492 8.81 -1.13 -18.88
CA GLY A 492 9.48 -2.07 -19.76
C GLY A 492 10.51 -1.40 -20.66
N ASP A 493 11.11 -2.18 -21.58
CA ASP A 493 12.04 -1.67 -22.59
C ASP A 493 11.40 -1.61 -24.00
N VAL A 494 10.08 -1.62 -24.07
CA VAL A 494 9.33 -1.38 -25.28
C VAL A 494 9.55 0.05 -25.79
N PHE A 495 9.48 0.27 -27.08
CA PHE A 495 9.85 1.54 -27.72
C PHE A 495 9.23 2.80 -27.08
N PRO A 496 7.91 2.88 -26.79
CA PRO A 496 7.35 4.04 -26.10
C PRO A 496 7.97 4.30 -24.72
N SER A 497 8.22 3.22 -23.96
CA SER A 497 8.88 3.32 -22.66
C SER A 497 10.32 3.81 -22.79
N LEU A 498 11.07 3.27 -23.76
CA LEU A 498 12.42 3.72 -24.06
C LEU A 498 12.45 5.22 -24.40
N ARG A 499 11.47 5.70 -25.17
CA ARG A 499 11.37 7.11 -25.58
C ARG A 499 11.13 8.03 -24.38
N TYR A 500 10.07 7.80 -23.60
CA TYR A 500 9.78 8.73 -22.50
C TYR A 500 10.89 8.75 -21.44
N MET A 501 11.47 7.60 -21.09
CA MET A 501 12.54 7.54 -20.09
C MET A 501 13.82 8.25 -20.55
N ARG A 502 14.19 8.15 -21.81
CA ARG A 502 15.33 8.91 -22.35
C ARG A 502 15.06 10.40 -22.36
N LEU A 503 13.88 10.81 -22.83
CA LEU A 503 13.49 12.23 -22.87
C LEU A 503 13.39 12.82 -21.46
N GLN A 504 12.96 12.03 -20.46
CA GLN A 504 12.91 12.44 -19.06
C GLN A 504 14.28 12.85 -18.49
N SER A 505 15.36 12.20 -18.93
CA SER A 505 16.73 12.61 -18.57
C SER A 505 17.25 13.73 -19.49
N PHE A 506 17.07 13.59 -20.80
CA PHE A 506 17.72 14.46 -21.76
C PHE A 506 17.07 15.83 -21.87
N ILE A 507 15.74 15.96 -21.76
CA ILE A 507 15.08 17.28 -21.85
C ILE A 507 15.64 18.25 -20.81
N PRO A 508 15.61 17.94 -19.48
CA PRO A 508 16.15 18.86 -18.49
C PRO A 508 17.65 19.10 -18.63
N LEU A 509 18.44 18.08 -18.99
CA LEU A 509 19.89 18.24 -19.17
C LEU A 509 20.25 19.09 -20.41
N ILE A 510 19.56 18.90 -21.52
CA ILE A 510 19.80 19.65 -22.75
C ILE A 510 19.38 21.12 -22.59
N THR A 511 18.28 21.38 -21.88
CA THR A 511 17.74 22.72 -21.63
C THR A 511 18.30 23.42 -20.40
N PHE A 512 19.21 22.78 -19.64
CA PHE A 512 19.78 23.32 -18.42
C PHE A 512 20.59 24.62 -18.71
N ASN A 513 20.31 25.68 -17.98
CA ASN A 513 21.05 26.93 -18.06
C ASN A 513 22.38 26.85 -17.29
N GLY A 514 23.50 26.83 -18.02
CA GLY A 514 24.82 26.58 -17.48
C GLY A 514 25.31 25.15 -17.75
N THR A 515 26.20 24.60 -16.91
CA THR A 515 26.76 23.25 -17.07
C THR A 515 26.29 22.35 -15.93
N PRO A 516 25.37 21.39 -16.19
CA PRO A 516 24.92 20.48 -15.16
C PRO A 516 26.03 19.49 -14.79
N LYS A 517 26.35 19.38 -13.50
CA LYS A 517 27.43 18.51 -12.99
C LYS A 517 26.90 17.30 -12.24
N SER A 518 25.72 17.40 -11.65
CA SER A 518 25.16 16.38 -10.77
C SER A 518 23.70 16.08 -11.05
N ALA A 519 23.33 14.80 -11.06
CA ALA A 519 21.96 14.37 -11.28
C ALA A 519 21.59 13.22 -10.36
N LEU A 520 20.36 13.29 -9.81
CA LEU A 520 19.72 12.24 -9.02
C LEU A 520 18.45 11.78 -9.74
N VAL A 521 18.29 10.46 -9.86
CA VAL A 521 17.04 9.81 -10.29
C VAL A 521 16.38 9.18 -9.07
N VAL A 522 15.12 9.48 -8.83
CA VAL A 522 14.29 8.81 -7.81
C VAL A 522 13.36 7.83 -8.50
N GLY A 523 13.59 6.52 -8.25
CA GLY A 523 12.98 5.41 -8.98
C GLY A 523 13.90 4.91 -10.09
N LEU A 524 14.21 3.61 -10.08
CA LEU A 524 15.12 2.98 -11.04
C LEU A 524 14.37 2.29 -12.18
N GLY A 525 13.34 1.54 -11.85
CA GLY A 525 12.57 0.76 -12.82
C GLY A 525 13.45 -0.13 -13.71
N THR A 526 13.38 0.06 -15.03
CA THR A 526 14.25 -0.64 -16.00
C THR A 526 15.67 -0.12 -16.03
N GLY A 527 15.93 1.03 -15.41
CA GLY A 527 17.20 1.72 -15.42
C GLY A 527 17.47 2.57 -16.68
N ILE A 528 16.50 2.76 -17.56
CA ILE A 528 16.72 3.50 -18.82
C ILE A 528 16.94 4.98 -18.55
N THR A 529 16.14 5.61 -17.69
CA THR A 529 16.29 7.02 -17.29
C THR A 529 17.67 7.26 -16.67
N ALA A 530 18.01 6.46 -15.67
CA ALA A 530 19.30 6.57 -14.98
C ALA A 530 20.50 6.20 -15.90
N GLY A 531 20.35 5.21 -16.79
CA GLY A 531 21.35 4.82 -17.78
C GLY A 531 21.60 5.93 -18.81
N SER A 532 20.57 6.73 -19.16
CA SER A 532 20.70 7.87 -20.06
C SER A 532 21.63 8.95 -19.51
N LEU A 533 21.73 9.10 -18.19
CA LEU A 533 22.70 10.00 -17.56
C LEU A 533 24.17 9.64 -17.89
N LEU A 534 24.46 8.35 -18.13
CA LEU A 534 25.81 7.89 -18.52
C LEU A 534 26.23 8.41 -19.88
N LYS A 535 25.28 8.84 -20.72
CA LYS A 535 25.50 9.34 -22.07
C LYS A 535 25.65 10.85 -22.12
N PHE A 536 25.46 11.54 -21.01
CA PHE A 536 25.58 12.99 -20.91
C PHE A 536 26.97 13.38 -20.36
N PRO A 537 27.87 13.91 -21.20
CA PRO A 537 29.29 14.06 -20.84
C PRO A 537 29.56 15.17 -19.80
N GLU A 538 28.67 16.17 -19.66
CA GLU A 538 28.88 17.28 -18.72
C GLU A 538 28.66 16.84 -17.25
N LEU A 539 27.96 15.71 -17.00
CA LEU A 539 27.74 15.22 -15.66
C LEU A 539 29.01 14.61 -15.07
N GLU A 540 29.37 15.06 -13.90
CA GLU A 540 30.46 14.53 -13.08
C GLU A 540 29.94 13.50 -12.05
N GLU A 541 28.76 13.78 -11.45
CA GLU A 541 28.13 12.92 -10.46
C GLU A 541 26.74 12.46 -10.96
N ARG A 542 26.50 11.15 -10.82
CA ARG A 542 25.25 10.50 -11.17
C ARG A 542 24.83 9.60 -10.02
N ALA A 543 23.58 9.75 -9.62
CA ALA A 543 23.00 8.95 -8.54
C ALA A 543 21.61 8.47 -8.92
N VAL A 544 21.23 7.31 -8.39
CA VAL A 544 19.87 6.79 -8.47
C VAL A 544 19.50 6.17 -7.14
N VAL A 545 18.24 6.35 -6.71
CA VAL A 545 17.67 5.74 -5.51
C VAL A 545 16.56 4.81 -5.93
N GLU A 546 16.61 3.57 -5.44
CA GLU A 546 15.61 2.53 -5.67
C GLU A 546 15.23 1.89 -4.34
N LEU A 547 13.93 1.73 -4.13
CA LEU A 547 13.41 1.13 -2.89
C LEU A 547 13.70 -0.37 -2.82
N LEU A 548 13.61 -1.09 -3.95
CA LEU A 548 13.65 -2.54 -4.02
C LEU A 548 15.01 -3.06 -4.56
N PRO A 549 15.80 -3.77 -3.75
CA PRO A 549 17.06 -4.36 -4.21
C PRO A 549 16.84 -5.36 -5.36
N GLU A 550 15.66 -6.01 -5.43
CA GLU A 550 15.30 -6.94 -6.49
C GLU A 550 15.14 -6.23 -7.85
N VAL A 551 14.67 -4.97 -7.85
CA VAL A 551 14.59 -4.13 -9.04
C VAL A 551 15.99 -3.79 -9.54
N VAL A 552 16.93 -3.45 -8.62
CA VAL A 552 18.33 -3.21 -8.99
C VAL A 552 18.94 -4.43 -9.68
N GLU A 553 18.71 -5.63 -9.17
CA GLU A 553 19.19 -6.88 -9.81
C GLU A 553 18.50 -7.11 -11.18
N ALA A 554 17.20 -6.81 -11.27
CA ALA A 554 16.40 -7.01 -12.49
C ALA A 554 16.86 -6.11 -13.64
N THR A 555 17.49 -4.94 -13.38
CA THR A 555 17.96 -4.03 -14.44
C THR A 555 18.94 -4.68 -15.41
N ASN A 556 19.68 -5.73 -14.98
CA ASN A 556 20.56 -6.52 -15.86
C ASN A 556 19.81 -7.28 -16.98
N LYS A 557 18.48 -7.36 -16.90
CA LYS A 557 17.65 -8.07 -17.88
C LYS A 557 17.11 -7.16 -18.97
N PHE A 558 17.19 -5.84 -18.81
CA PHE A 558 16.65 -4.87 -19.75
C PHE A 558 17.69 -4.36 -20.74
N VAL A 559 17.22 -4.00 -21.93
CA VAL A 559 18.02 -3.33 -22.94
C VAL A 559 17.75 -1.82 -22.92
N GLY A 560 18.64 -1.04 -23.50
CA GLY A 560 18.45 0.42 -23.59
C GLY A 560 18.87 1.21 -22.35
N ASN A 561 19.24 0.56 -21.25
CA ASN A 561 19.74 1.17 -20.02
C ASN A 561 21.28 1.29 -19.97
N TYR A 562 21.96 1.01 -21.09
CA TYR A 562 23.41 1.13 -21.24
C TYR A 562 24.24 0.35 -20.18
N GLN A 563 23.74 -0.82 -19.79
CA GLN A 563 24.37 -1.70 -18.79
C GLN A 563 24.64 -0.99 -17.44
N LEU A 564 23.69 -0.18 -17.02
CA LEU A 564 23.75 0.64 -15.81
C LEU A 564 24.28 -0.11 -14.58
N ALA A 565 23.76 -1.30 -14.31
CA ALA A 565 24.11 -2.09 -13.12
C ALA A 565 25.60 -2.52 -13.09
N GLN A 566 26.28 -2.48 -14.21
CA GLN A 566 27.71 -2.82 -14.33
C GLN A 566 28.59 -1.55 -14.36
N SER A 567 28.00 -0.37 -14.44
CA SER A 567 28.72 0.90 -14.55
C SER A 567 29.24 1.37 -13.19
N LYS A 568 30.51 1.76 -13.14
CA LYS A 568 31.11 2.42 -11.96
C LYS A 568 30.86 3.94 -11.91
N ASN A 569 30.26 4.49 -12.97
CA ASN A 569 30.08 5.94 -13.14
C ASN A 569 28.72 6.44 -12.64
N ILE A 570 27.99 5.61 -11.90
CA ILE A 570 26.73 5.95 -11.27
C ILE A 570 26.62 5.26 -9.91
N ASN A 571 26.14 5.99 -8.92
CA ASN A 571 25.90 5.46 -7.57
C ASN A 571 24.45 4.99 -7.46
N ILE A 572 24.25 3.71 -7.13
CA ILE A 572 22.92 3.13 -6.89
C ILE A 572 22.73 3.00 -5.39
N TYR A 573 21.71 3.66 -4.85
CA TYR A 573 21.33 3.59 -3.44
C TYR A 573 20.05 2.77 -3.31
N VAL A 574 20.04 1.79 -2.40
CA VAL A 574 18.83 1.07 -2.02
C VAL A 574 18.28 1.73 -0.76
N ASP A 575 17.28 2.60 -0.95
CA ASP A 575 16.63 3.38 0.11
C ASP A 575 15.29 3.93 -0.42
N ASP A 576 14.42 4.40 0.48
CA ASP A 576 13.27 5.21 0.07
C ASP A 576 13.75 6.56 -0.47
N GLY A 577 13.19 6.99 -1.62
CA GLY A 577 13.65 8.19 -2.31
C GLY A 577 13.46 9.48 -1.50
N ARG A 578 12.33 9.61 -0.78
CA ARG A 578 12.07 10.74 0.10
C ARG A 578 12.99 10.72 1.32
N HIS A 579 13.13 9.56 1.95
CA HIS A 579 13.98 9.37 3.11
C HIS A 579 15.47 9.64 2.79
N LYS A 580 15.93 9.20 1.61
CA LYS A 580 17.27 9.51 1.10
C LYS A 580 17.49 11.02 0.98
N LEU A 581 16.54 11.74 0.35
CA LEU A 581 16.64 13.20 0.21
C LEU A 581 16.62 13.94 1.55
N MET A 582 15.89 13.44 2.55
CA MET A 582 15.90 14.01 3.91
C MET A 582 17.27 13.88 4.60
N LYS A 583 17.92 12.73 4.44
CA LYS A 583 19.25 12.47 4.98
C LYS A 583 20.39 13.14 4.18
N GLU A 584 20.12 13.49 2.93
CA GLU A 584 21.15 14.03 2.03
C GLU A 584 21.49 15.49 2.39
N VAL A 585 22.77 15.77 2.41
CA VAL A 585 23.27 17.15 2.60
C VAL A 585 23.63 17.79 1.25
N ARG A 586 23.86 16.98 0.23
CA ARG A 586 24.27 17.41 -1.12
C ARG A 586 23.11 18.06 -1.85
N THR A 587 23.48 18.91 -2.79
CA THR A 587 22.57 19.51 -3.76
C THR A 587 22.87 18.98 -5.16
N TYR A 588 21.82 18.91 -6.00
CA TYR A 588 21.89 18.40 -7.36
C TYR A 588 21.46 19.45 -8.36
N ASP A 589 22.05 19.41 -9.56
CA ASP A 589 21.61 20.25 -10.68
C ASP A 589 20.32 19.72 -11.32
N LEU A 590 20.12 18.40 -11.26
CA LEU A 590 18.91 17.75 -11.69
C LEU A 590 18.45 16.73 -10.66
N ILE A 591 17.18 16.84 -10.23
CA ILE A 591 16.46 15.75 -9.55
C ILE A 591 15.32 15.35 -10.48
N THR A 592 15.38 14.13 -11.03
CA THR A 592 14.30 13.61 -11.88
C THR A 592 13.55 12.47 -11.19
N LEU A 593 12.23 12.52 -11.25
CA LEU A 593 11.33 11.68 -10.49
C LEU A 593 10.57 10.74 -11.44
N GLU A 594 10.80 9.43 -11.28
CA GLU A 594 10.12 8.35 -12.01
C GLU A 594 9.57 7.31 -11.01
N PRO A 595 8.72 7.74 -10.05
CA PRO A 595 8.11 6.81 -9.13
C PRO A 595 7.03 5.97 -9.83
N PRO A 596 6.50 4.92 -9.20
CA PRO A 596 5.30 4.23 -9.67
C PRO A 596 4.11 5.21 -9.87
N PRO A 597 3.03 4.79 -10.56
CA PRO A 597 1.86 5.65 -10.76
C PRO A 597 1.33 6.25 -9.46
N PRO A 598 0.89 7.51 -9.45
CA PRO A 598 0.58 8.26 -8.22
C PRO A 598 -0.57 7.69 -7.40
N THR A 599 -1.41 6.83 -8.00
CA THR A 599 -2.51 6.12 -7.32
C THR A 599 -2.07 4.87 -6.54
N ALA A 600 -0.81 4.46 -6.61
CA ALA A 600 -0.29 3.36 -5.82
C ALA A 600 -0.11 3.78 -4.34
N VAL A 601 -0.25 2.80 -3.43
CA VAL A 601 -0.16 3.05 -1.98
C VAL A 601 1.16 3.72 -1.63
N GLY A 602 1.09 4.84 -0.92
CA GLY A 602 2.24 5.58 -0.42
C GLY A 602 3.02 6.39 -1.45
N VAL A 603 2.81 6.14 -2.74
CA VAL A 603 3.51 6.86 -3.82
C VAL A 603 3.10 8.33 -3.88
N ASN A 604 1.90 8.70 -3.41
CA ASN A 604 1.49 10.10 -3.26
C ASN A 604 2.53 10.96 -2.52
N ASN A 605 3.30 10.37 -1.60
CA ASN A 605 4.35 11.05 -0.83
C ASN A 605 5.51 11.55 -1.71
N LEU A 606 5.60 11.10 -2.98
CA LEU A 606 6.56 11.55 -3.99
C LEU A 606 5.93 12.52 -5.01
N TYR A 607 4.67 12.91 -4.82
CA TYR A 607 3.92 13.84 -5.67
C TYR A 607 3.31 15.00 -4.88
N SER A 608 3.60 15.10 -3.58
CA SER A 608 3.06 16.15 -2.72
C SER A 608 3.87 17.44 -2.80
N LYS A 609 3.22 18.56 -2.51
CA LYS A 609 3.89 19.86 -2.32
C LYS A 609 5.02 19.76 -1.30
N ASP A 610 4.79 19.06 -0.18
CA ASP A 610 5.77 18.86 0.89
C ASP A 610 7.05 18.16 0.36
N PHE A 611 6.88 17.16 -0.51
CA PHE A 611 8.01 16.49 -1.16
C PHE A 611 8.72 17.41 -2.18
N TYR A 612 7.98 18.22 -2.94
CA TYR A 612 8.59 19.17 -3.86
C TYR A 612 9.38 20.27 -3.13
N GLU A 613 8.92 20.72 -1.94
CA GLU A 613 9.73 21.61 -1.09
C GLU A 613 11.02 20.92 -0.59
N LEU A 614 10.96 19.63 -0.29
CA LEU A 614 12.16 18.85 0.02
C LEU A 614 13.10 18.76 -1.19
N CYS A 615 12.61 18.46 -2.38
CA CYS A 615 13.41 18.46 -3.62
C CYS A 615 14.05 19.83 -3.85
N LYS A 616 13.28 20.93 -3.75
CA LYS A 616 13.77 22.30 -3.87
C LYS A 616 14.93 22.56 -2.91
N SER A 617 14.86 22.09 -1.67
CA SER A 617 15.93 22.26 -0.66
C SER A 617 17.23 21.50 -1.02
N ARG A 618 17.17 20.60 -1.97
CA ARG A 618 18.29 19.76 -2.47
C ARG A 618 18.70 20.09 -3.90
N LEU A 619 18.17 21.16 -4.48
CA LEU A 619 18.62 21.69 -5.75
C LEU A 619 19.74 22.74 -5.55
N THR A 620 20.65 22.80 -6.53
CA THR A 620 21.56 23.94 -6.69
C THR A 620 20.78 25.20 -7.10
N GLU A 621 21.42 26.36 -7.08
CA GLU A 621 20.76 27.64 -7.42
C GLU A 621 20.06 27.61 -8.77
N ASN A 622 20.67 26.99 -9.81
CA ASN A 622 20.09 26.82 -11.14
C ASN A 622 19.45 25.45 -11.34
N GLY A 623 19.31 24.68 -10.26
CA GLY A 623 18.84 23.30 -10.33
C GLY A 623 17.41 23.16 -10.80
N MET A 624 17.12 22.03 -11.44
CA MET A 624 15.82 21.68 -11.98
C MET A 624 15.29 20.42 -11.32
N MET A 625 13.99 20.41 -11.03
CA MET A 625 13.22 19.22 -10.70
C MET A 625 12.42 18.82 -11.93
N ALA A 626 12.49 17.54 -12.32
CA ALA A 626 11.76 17.00 -13.46
C ALA A 626 10.84 15.86 -12.99
N GLN A 627 9.52 16.09 -13.07
CA GLN A 627 8.49 15.16 -12.64
C GLN A 627 7.86 14.46 -13.84
N TRP A 628 7.96 13.13 -13.87
CA TRP A 628 7.16 12.31 -14.75
C TRP A 628 5.67 12.42 -14.38
N TRP A 629 4.82 12.61 -15.38
CA TRP A 629 3.39 12.74 -15.24
C TRP A 629 2.67 11.81 -16.22
N PRO A 630 2.26 10.60 -15.76
CA PRO A 630 1.46 9.66 -16.55
C PRO A 630 -0.01 10.12 -16.57
N ILE A 631 -0.45 10.74 -17.65
CA ILE A 631 -1.78 11.39 -17.74
C ILE A 631 -2.97 10.42 -17.75
N THR A 632 -2.72 9.10 -17.87
CA THR A 632 -3.76 8.08 -17.98
C THR A 632 -4.00 7.32 -16.68
N THR A 633 -3.21 7.55 -15.62
CA THR A 633 -3.26 6.75 -14.39
C THR A 633 -4.11 7.37 -13.27
N GLN A 634 -4.52 8.62 -13.39
CA GLN A 634 -5.36 9.37 -12.45
C GLN A 634 -6.48 10.13 -13.18
N THR A 635 -7.45 10.67 -12.44
CA THR A 635 -8.51 11.50 -13.01
C THR A 635 -8.00 12.88 -13.44
N VAL A 636 -8.81 13.64 -14.20
CA VAL A 636 -8.48 15.01 -14.61
C VAL A 636 -8.23 15.89 -13.38
N GLY A 637 -9.13 15.87 -12.38
CA GLY A 637 -8.98 16.68 -11.18
C GLY A 637 -7.73 16.33 -10.36
N ALA A 638 -7.38 15.04 -10.28
CA ALA A 638 -6.15 14.60 -9.62
C ALA A 638 -4.89 15.07 -10.40
N SER A 639 -4.94 15.06 -11.73
CA SER A 639 -3.90 15.64 -12.59
C SER A 639 -3.73 17.14 -12.39
N GLU A 640 -4.84 17.88 -12.29
CA GLU A 640 -4.83 19.31 -11.97
C GLU A 640 -4.21 19.59 -10.60
N SER A 641 -4.53 18.76 -9.57
CA SER A 641 -3.97 18.88 -8.23
C SER A 641 -2.45 18.59 -8.18
N LEU A 642 -1.98 17.60 -8.97
CA LEU A 642 -0.56 17.29 -9.12
C LEU A 642 0.20 18.49 -9.71
N VAL A 643 -0.30 19.04 -10.82
CA VAL A 643 0.29 20.22 -11.46
C VAL A 643 0.31 21.40 -10.48
N LYS A 644 -0.79 21.63 -9.76
CA LYS A 644 -0.90 22.69 -8.75
C LYS A 644 0.16 22.58 -7.66
N ALA A 645 0.41 21.35 -7.17
CA ALA A 645 1.44 21.12 -6.14
C ALA A 645 2.84 21.56 -6.59
N ILE A 646 3.22 21.31 -7.85
CA ILE A 646 4.49 21.75 -8.42
C ILE A 646 4.54 23.28 -8.53
N LEU A 647 3.47 23.90 -9.04
CA LEU A 647 3.41 25.33 -9.26
C LEU A 647 3.42 26.16 -7.96
N GLU A 648 2.98 25.58 -6.84
CA GLU A 648 3.08 26.26 -5.55
C GLU A 648 4.50 26.27 -4.96
N VAL A 649 5.38 25.42 -5.44
CA VAL A 649 6.77 25.30 -4.95
C VAL A 649 7.75 26.01 -5.89
N PHE A 650 7.57 25.84 -7.20
CA PHE A 650 8.50 26.36 -8.21
C PHE A 650 7.92 27.58 -8.93
N PRO A 651 8.59 28.74 -8.86
CA PRO A 651 8.13 29.95 -9.53
C PRO A 651 8.23 29.88 -11.04
N TYR A 652 9.05 28.98 -11.59
CA TYR A 652 9.19 28.73 -13.02
C TYR A 652 8.91 27.25 -13.30
N ALA A 653 8.10 26.98 -14.30
CA ALA A 653 7.79 25.63 -14.73
C ALA A 653 7.49 25.58 -16.22
N ASN A 654 7.76 24.44 -16.84
CA ASN A 654 7.32 24.15 -18.20
C ASN A 654 6.91 22.69 -18.35
N LEU A 655 6.14 22.42 -19.40
CA LEU A 655 5.61 21.12 -19.74
C LEU A 655 6.16 20.66 -21.08
N TRP A 656 6.56 19.40 -21.13
CA TRP A 656 7.02 18.70 -22.32
C TRP A 656 6.23 17.41 -22.53
N THR A 657 5.95 17.05 -23.78
CA THR A 657 5.43 15.72 -24.09
C THR A 657 6.57 14.77 -24.41
N THR A 658 6.62 13.65 -23.72
CA THR A 658 7.66 12.64 -23.93
C THR A 658 7.16 11.45 -24.75
N GLU A 659 5.88 11.11 -24.53
CA GLU A 659 5.13 10.08 -25.25
C GLU A 659 3.62 10.43 -25.14
N MET A 660 2.76 9.81 -25.94
CA MET A 660 1.33 10.09 -25.99
C MET A 660 0.65 10.04 -24.61
N HIS A 661 1.07 9.12 -23.75
CA HIS A 661 0.52 8.93 -22.41
C HIS A 661 1.33 9.60 -21.28
N GLU A 662 2.50 10.16 -21.64
CA GLU A 662 3.53 10.54 -20.68
C GLU A 662 3.99 11.97 -20.92
N MET A 663 3.89 12.79 -19.89
CA MET A 663 4.33 14.17 -19.86
C MET A 663 5.50 14.33 -18.90
N LEU A 664 6.25 15.40 -19.05
CA LEU A 664 7.33 15.82 -18.17
C LEU A 664 7.12 17.26 -17.74
N ILE A 665 6.97 17.48 -16.43
CA ILE A 665 6.92 18.83 -15.86
C ILE A 665 8.29 19.15 -15.29
N ILE A 666 8.90 20.26 -15.70
CA ILE A 666 10.15 20.76 -15.16
C ILE A 666 9.84 21.98 -14.31
N GLY A 667 10.27 21.95 -13.03
CA GLY A 667 10.18 23.06 -12.10
C GLY A 667 11.56 23.59 -11.74
N SER A 668 11.72 24.90 -11.61
CA SER A 668 12.97 25.56 -11.23
C SER A 668 12.73 26.80 -10.38
N MET A 669 13.75 27.19 -9.62
CA MET A 669 13.78 28.49 -8.90
C MET A 669 14.26 29.64 -9.78
N GLN A 670 14.87 29.34 -10.92
CA GLN A 670 15.36 30.31 -11.89
C GLN A 670 14.56 30.20 -13.21
N PRO A 671 14.54 31.29 -14.00
CA PRO A 671 13.85 31.27 -15.31
C PRO A 671 14.32 30.12 -16.21
N LEU A 672 13.37 29.37 -16.78
CA LEU A 672 13.63 28.26 -17.71
C LEU A 672 13.72 28.81 -19.13
N THR A 673 14.83 29.51 -19.45
CA THR A 673 15.07 30.03 -20.79
C THR A 673 15.68 28.95 -21.69
N LEU A 674 15.20 28.87 -22.95
CA LEU A 674 15.73 27.94 -23.95
C LEU A 674 16.87 28.58 -24.73
N ASP A 675 18.12 28.30 -24.32
CA ASP A 675 19.31 28.75 -25.03
C ASP A 675 19.59 27.83 -26.23
N LEU A 676 19.34 28.31 -27.44
CA LEU A 676 19.49 27.53 -28.67
C LEU A 676 20.94 27.09 -28.94
N GLU A 677 21.93 27.88 -28.53
CA GLU A 677 23.35 27.52 -28.74
C GLU A 677 23.72 26.32 -27.82
N LEU A 678 23.30 26.37 -26.56
CA LEU A 678 23.50 25.25 -25.63
C LEU A 678 22.73 24.02 -26.08
N ILE A 679 21.47 24.16 -26.50
CA ILE A 679 20.65 23.06 -27.00
C ILE A 679 21.32 22.39 -28.21
N ARG A 680 21.75 23.17 -29.24
CA ARG A 680 22.46 22.65 -30.42
C ARG A 680 23.74 21.92 -30.04
N LYS A 681 24.56 22.54 -29.18
CA LYS A 681 25.80 21.93 -28.67
C LYS A 681 25.54 20.56 -28.05
N ARG A 682 24.53 20.45 -27.14
CA ARG A 682 24.24 19.23 -26.42
C ARG A 682 23.55 18.14 -27.25
N LEU A 683 22.70 18.53 -28.19
CA LEU A 683 22.14 17.65 -29.21
C LEU A 683 23.23 17.07 -30.13
N ALA A 684 24.34 17.78 -30.33
CA ALA A 684 25.47 17.33 -31.14
C ALA A 684 26.42 16.36 -30.42
N TYR A 685 26.29 16.14 -29.09
CA TYR A 685 27.11 15.13 -28.38
C TYR A 685 26.86 13.75 -28.96
N PRO A 686 27.90 13.01 -29.40
CA PRO A 686 27.71 11.76 -30.16
C PRO A 686 26.80 10.73 -29.48
N ASP A 687 26.99 10.53 -28.20
CA ASP A 687 26.21 9.55 -27.43
C ASP A 687 24.75 10.03 -27.20
N VAL A 688 24.54 11.33 -26.95
CA VAL A 688 23.20 11.93 -26.81
C VAL A 688 22.45 11.86 -28.13
N LYS A 689 23.10 12.27 -29.23
CA LYS A 689 22.53 12.23 -30.59
C LYS A 689 22.14 10.80 -30.98
N LYS A 690 23.00 9.83 -30.71
CA LYS A 690 22.69 8.42 -30.97
C LYS A 690 21.48 7.95 -30.17
N ALA A 691 21.45 8.25 -28.88
CA ALA A 691 20.35 7.84 -27.97
C ALA A 691 19.01 8.49 -28.37
N LEU A 692 19.01 9.75 -28.79
CA LEU A 692 17.82 10.46 -29.26
C LEU A 692 17.33 9.95 -30.64
N ASN A 693 18.25 9.68 -31.56
CA ASN A 693 17.89 9.11 -32.85
C ASN A 693 17.17 7.75 -32.72
N GLU A 694 17.61 6.91 -31.78
CA GLU A 694 17.00 5.62 -31.52
C GLU A 694 15.52 5.74 -31.06
N VAL A 695 15.09 6.92 -30.60
CA VAL A 695 13.71 7.19 -30.13
C VAL A 695 12.97 8.21 -30.97
N GLY A 696 13.42 8.46 -32.21
CA GLY A 696 12.74 9.30 -33.18
C GLY A 696 12.92 10.80 -32.97
N ILE A 697 14.01 11.24 -32.36
CA ILE A 697 14.44 12.65 -32.28
C ILE A 697 15.76 12.80 -33.05
N HIS A 698 15.73 13.37 -34.24
CA HIS A 698 16.87 13.43 -35.14
C HIS A 698 17.48 14.83 -35.26
N ASN A 699 16.69 15.85 -34.94
CA ASN A 699 17.09 17.27 -35.12
C ASN A 699 16.49 18.16 -34.00
N GLU A 700 16.92 19.44 -34.04
CA GLU A 700 16.50 20.47 -33.08
C GLU A 700 14.99 20.75 -33.14
N ALA A 701 14.40 20.75 -34.36
CA ALA A 701 12.97 21.02 -34.52
C ALA A 701 12.11 19.90 -33.90
N GLN A 702 12.47 18.61 -34.10
CA GLN A 702 11.81 17.47 -33.46
C GLN A 702 11.96 17.48 -31.95
N PHE A 703 13.11 17.92 -31.44
CA PHE A 703 13.31 18.07 -30.00
C PHE A 703 12.41 19.17 -29.44
N LEU A 704 12.44 20.35 -30.05
CA LEU A 704 11.66 21.51 -29.58
C LEU A 704 10.15 21.37 -29.82
N SER A 705 9.72 20.53 -30.77
CA SER A 705 8.29 20.26 -31.02
C SER A 705 7.64 19.55 -29.82
N THR A 706 8.43 18.92 -28.93
CA THR A 706 7.93 18.30 -27.73
C THR A 706 7.62 19.30 -26.60
N TYR A 707 8.00 20.55 -26.68
CA TYR A 707 7.62 21.62 -25.75
C TYR A 707 6.12 21.92 -25.89
N VAL A 708 5.42 21.97 -24.72
CA VAL A 708 3.97 22.20 -24.69
C VAL A 708 3.64 23.62 -24.21
N MET A 709 3.98 23.95 -22.97
CA MET A 709 3.61 25.26 -22.40
C MET A 709 4.52 25.66 -21.25
N ASP A 710 4.46 26.90 -20.87
CA ASP A 710 5.13 27.44 -19.71
C ASP A 710 4.23 27.38 -18.45
N ARG A 711 4.66 28.02 -17.38
CA ARG A 711 3.92 28.15 -16.14
C ARG A 711 2.53 28.78 -16.34
N GLY A 712 2.38 29.70 -17.32
CA GLY A 712 1.11 30.39 -17.62
C GLY A 712 0.05 29.40 -18.03
N GLY A 713 0.34 28.55 -19.01
CA GLY A 713 -0.54 27.49 -19.47
C GLY A 713 -0.85 26.46 -18.37
N LEU A 714 0.18 26.02 -17.62
CA LEU A 714 0.00 25.11 -16.48
C LEU A 714 -0.90 25.72 -15.37
N ASN A 715 -0.82 27.02 -15.09
CA ASN A 715 -1.70 27.71 -14.16
C ASN A 715 -3.16 27.73 -14.64
N VAL A 716 -3.39 27.88 -15.95
CA VAL A 716 -4.73 27.81 -16.52
C VAL A 716 -5.30 26.41 -16.36
N PHE A 717 -4.51 25.38 -16.66
CA PHE A 717 -4.90 23.97 -16.50
C PHE A 717 -5.30 23.65 -15.05
N SER A 718 -4.53 24.10 -14.07
CA SER A 718 -4.70 23.74 -12.66
C SER A 718 -5.39 24.81 -11.80
N ARG A 719 -6.03 25.82 -12.42
CA ARG A 719 -6.52 27.03 -11.72
C ARG A 719 -7.50 26.79 -10.58
N ASN A 720 -8.34 25.76 -10.71
CA ASN A 720 -9.41 25.45 -9.74
C ASN A 720 -9.05 24.32 -8.78
N ALA A 721 -7.83 23.78 -8.87
CA ALA A 721 -7.40 22.64 -8.09
C ALA A 721 -6.72 23.07 -6.78
N GLU A 722 -6.91 22.27 -5.73
CA GLU A 722 -6.10 22.30 -4.50
C GLU A 722 -4.83 21.46 -4.71
N PRO A 723 -3.69 21.87 -4.14
CA PRO A 723 -2.45 21.12 -4.28
C PRO A 723 -2.52 19.79 -3.53
N VAL A 724 -1.87 18.78 -4.08
CA VAL A 724 -1.60 17.54 -3.35
C VAL A 724 -0.64 17.83 -2.20
N THR A 725 -0.98 17.42 -0.98
CA THR A 725 -0.13 17.53 0.21
C THR A 725 -0.04 16.22 0.95
N ASP A 726 0.92 16.09 1.87
CA ASP A 726 1.01 14.91 2.75
C ASP A 726 -0.21 14.78 3.67
N ASN A 727 -0.81 15.92 4.04
CA ASN A 727 -2.03 15.94 4.83
C ASN A 727 -3.28 15.59 4.00
N HIS A 728 -3.35 16.01 2.75
CA HIS A 728 -4.43 15.70 1.82
C HIS A 728 -3.88 14.94 0.59
N PRO A 729 -3.67 13.61 0.72
CA PRO A 729 -3.09 12.77 -0.33
C PRO A 729 -4.12 12.40 -1.40
N ILE A 730 -4.60 13.40 -2.14
CA ILE A 730 -5.70 13.33 -3.10
C ILE A 730 -5.49 12.22 -4.13
N LEU A 731 -4.27 12.06 -4.64
CA LEU A 731 -3.94 11.09 -5.69
C LEU A 731 -4.15 9.64 -5.23
N GLU A 732 -3.82 9.32 -3.99
CA GLU A 732 -3.96 7.97 -3.44
C GLU A 732 -5.42 7.56 -3.24
N TYR A 733 -6.27 8.55 -2.95
CA TYR A 733 -7.71 8.36 -2.75
C TYR A 733 -8.56 8.79 -3.94
N ASP A 734 -7.91 9.07 -5.09
CA ASP A 734 -8.60 9.43 -6.31
C ASP A 734 -9.53 8.31 -6.78
N GLY A 735 -10.59 8.74 -7.46
CA GLY A 735 -11.60 7.84 -8.00
C GLY A 735 -11.05 6.90 -9.07
N TRP A 736 -11.94 6.06 -9.60
CA TRP A 736 -11.57 5.08 -10.62
C TRP A 736 -11.39 5.77 -11.97
N VAL A 737 -10.18 5.65 -12.50
CA VAL A 737 -9.80 6.25 -13.78
C VAL A 737 -10.69 5.72 -14.93
N LYS A 738 -11.24 6.62 -15.72
CA LYS A 738 -12.01 6.28 -16.91
C LYS A 738 -11.04 6.07 -18.09
N LYS A 739 -11.38 5.17 -19.00
CA LYS A 739 -10.62 5.04 -20.26
C LYS A 739 -10.61 6.32 -21.09
N SER A 740 -11.60 7.21 -20.92
CA SER A 740 -11.70 8.49 -21.62
C SER A 740 -10.71 9.56 -21.16
N VAL A 741 -10.00 9.37 -20.04
CA VAL A 741 -9.11 10.39 -19.46
C VAL A 741 -8.04 10.86 -20.47
N LEU A 742 -7.45 9.95 -21.24
CA LEU A 742 -6.51 10.32 -22.30
C LEU A 742 -7.15 11.29 -23.30
N THR A 743 -8.37 10.99 -23.75
CA THR A 743 -9.11 11.81 -24.73
C THR A 743 -9.71 13.07 -24.10
N GLU A 744 -9.65 13.21 -22.79
CA GLU A 744 -10.05 14.43 -22.07
C GLU A 744 -8.84 15.35 -21.83
N ILE A 745 -7.69 14.84 -21.40
CA ILE A 745 -6.51 15.63 -21.02
C ILE A 745 -5.64 15.97 -22.24
N LEU A 746 -5.29 14.97 -23.04
CA LEU A 746 -4.31 15.18 -24.13
C LEU A 746 -4.72 16.27 -25.13
N PRO A 747 -5.97 16.32 -25.64
CA PRO A 747 -6.38 17.41 -26.51
C PRO A 747 -6.26 18.78 -25.85
N GLN A 748 -6.63 18.93 -24.57
CA GLN A 748 -6.51 20.19 -23.85
C GLN A 748 -5.06 20.69 -23.79
N LEU A 749 -4.10 19.75 -23.59
CA LEU A 749 -2.68 20.10 -23.56
C LEU A 749 -2.15 20.46 -24.94
N LEU A 750 -2.56 19.72 -25.99
CA LEU A 750 -2.12 19.98 -27.37
C LEU A 750 -2.73 21.28 -27.93
N ASP A 751 -4.01 21.53 -27.65
CA ASP A 751 -4.70 22.77 -28.11
C ASP A 751 -4.16 24.02 -27.39
N ALA A 752 -3.64 23.86 -26.16
CA ALA A 752 -3.03 24.91 -25.37
C ALA A 752 -1.51 25.04 -25.60
N GLN A 753 -0.95 24.33 -26.58
CA GLN A 753 0.49 24.37 -26.87
C GLN A 753 0.94 25.76 -27.24
N GLU A 754 1.97 26.27 -26.57
CA GLU A 754 2.49 27.62 -26.72
C GLU A 754 3.67 27.70 -27.68
N ASP A 755 3.84 28.86 -28.30
CA ASP A 755 5.04 29.19 -29.10
C ASP A 755 6.24 29.40 -28.17
N ILE A 756 7.39 28.86 -28.56
CA ILE A 756 8.65 29.18 -27.90
C ILE A 756 9.08 30.61 -28.28
N PRO A 757 9.30 31.49 -27.30
CA PRO A 757 9.65 32.87 -27.57
C PRO A 757 11.06 32.99 -28.19
N ASN A 758 11.27 34.05 -29.00
CA ASN A 758 12.57 34.45 -29.57
C ASN A 758 13.22 33.42 -30.50
N LEU A 759 12.45 32.56 -31.17
CA LEU A 759 12.96 31.63 -32.16
C LEU A 759 13.24 32.34 -33.53
N PRO A 760 14.28 31.93 -34.26
CA PRO A 760 14.45 32.27 -35.67
C PRO A 760 13.22 31.79 -36.47
N SER A 761 12.79 32.65 -37.45
CA SER A 761 11.57 32.36 -38.23
C SER A 761 11.60 31.04 -39.00
N ASP A 762 12.77 30.62 -39.49
CA ASP A 762 12.91 29.36 -40.21
C ASP A 762 12.80 28.16 -39.25
N LEU A 763 13.47 28.24 -38.11
CA LEU A 763 13.36 27.19 -37.09
C LEU A 763 11.91 27.09 -36.54
N LYS A 764 11.23 28.24 -36.40
CA LYS A 764 9.82 28.21 -35.95
C LYS A 764 8.94 27.43 -36.95
N LYS A 765 9.11 27.64 -38.26
CA LYS A 765 8.37 26.90 -39.30
C LYS A 765 8.66 25.38 -39.24
N GLU A 766 9.92 25.01 -39.02
CA GLU A 766 10.30 23.62 -38.87
C GLU A 766 9.67 22.99 -37.60
N ILE A 767 9.66 23.71 -36.49
CA ILE A 767 9.01 23.24 -35.23
C ILE A 767 7.51 23.09 -35.44
N ASP A 768 6.85 24.06 -36.09
CA ASP A 768 5.41 24.00 -36.36
C ASP A 768 5.04 22.80 -37.24
N TYR A 769 5.89 22.48 -38.23
CA TYR A 769 5.73 21.30 -39.07
C TYR A 769 5.87 20.00 -38.28
N GLU A 770 6.88 19.91 -37.43
CA GLU A 770 7.10 18.70 -36.59
C GLU A 770 6.03 18.55 -35.49
N ARG A 771 5.50 19.67 -34.94
CA ARG A 771 4.36 19.69 -34.05
C ARG A 771 3.10 19.12 -34.72
N GLU A 772 2.82 19.55 -35.95
CA GLU A 772 1.68 19.07 -36.71
C GLU A 772 1.77 17.55 -36.95
N ASN A 773 2.96 17.03 -37.28
CA ASN A 773 3.20 15.59 -37.42
C ASN A 773 3.00 14.84 -36.08
N LEU A 774 3.53 15.37 -34.98
CA LEU A 774 3.36 14.79 -33.64
C LEU A 774 1.89 14.80 -33.21
N HIS A 775 1.14 15.88 -33.51
CA HIS A 775 -0.31 15.93 -33.22
C HIS A 775 -1.08 14.91 -34.05
N ARG A 776 -0.82 14.75 -35.34
CA ARG A 776 -1.44 13.73 -36.20
C ARG A 776 -1.22 12.33 -35.61
N PHE A 777 0.01 12.07 -35.14
CA PHE A 777 0.36 10.81 -34.52
C PHE A 777 -0.42 10.59 -33.21
N TYR A 778 -0.50 11.59 -32.35
CA TYR A 778 -1.23 11.47 -31.08
C TYR A 778 -2.75 11.35 -31.31
N TYR A 779 -3.33 12.08 -32.25
CA TYR A 779 -4.73 11.93 -32.63
C TYR A 779 -5.01 10.54 -33.24
N ALA A 780 -4.09 9.99 -34.02
CA ALA A 780 -4.18 8.62 -34.51
C ALA A 780 -4.17 7.63 -33.33
N GLY A 781 -3.24 7.77 -32.40
CA GLY A 781 -3.19 6.95 -31.20
C GLY A 781 -4.46 7.03 -30.35
N MET A 782 -5.03 8.22 -30.14
CA MET A 782 -6.31 8.41 -29.46
C MET A 782 -7.47 7.74 -30.20
N ALA A 783 -7.50 7.82 -31.54
CA ALA A 783 -8.52 7.15 -32.35
C ALA A 783 -8.45 5.63 -32.19
N SER A 784 -7.25 5.05 -32.17
CA SER A 784 -7.02 3.62 -31.86
C SER A 784 -7.51 3.26 -30.47
N TYR A 785 -7.20 4.10 -29.47
CA TYR A 785 -7.56 3.89 -28.06
C TYR A 785 -9.09 3.84 -27.84
N VAL A 786 -9.86 4.63 -28.59
CA VAL A 786 -11.33 4.60 -28.53
C VAL A 786 -11.97 3.64 -29.59
N GLY A 787 -11.17 2.84 -30.29
CA GLY A 787 -11.63 1.83 -31.23
C GLY A 787 -12.02 2.36 -32.63
N ARG A 788 -11.69 3.62 -32.98
CA ARG A 788 -11.94 4.26 -34.29
C ARG A 788 -10.80 3.92 -35.27
N ARG A 789 -10.74 2.65 -35.68
CA ARG A 789 -9.71 2.13 -36.62
C ARG A 789 -9.71 2.86 -37.96
N ASP A 790 -10.86 3.31 -38.43
CA ASP A 790 -11.02 4.12 -39.67
C ASP A 790 -10.23 5.44 -39.58
N VAL A 791 -10.40 6.18 -38.48
CA VAL A 791 -9.69 7.46 -38.25
C VAL A 791 -8.20 7.21 -38.01
N TRP A 792 -7.86 6.20 -37.21
CA TRP A 792 -6.48 5.79 -36.96
C TRP A 792 -5.71 5.52 -38.26
N SER A 793 -6.25 4.67 -39.13
CA SER A 793 -5.62 4.33 -40.42
C SER A 793 -5.47 5.53 -41.34
N MET A 794 -6.50 6.39 -41.39
CA MET A 794 -6.46 7.62 -42.20
C MET A 794 -5.34 8.56 -41.74
N LEU A 795 -5.25 8.83 -40.43
CA LEU A 795 -4.26 9.75 -39.87
C LEU A 795 -2.83 9.21 -40.00
N LEU A 796 -2.60 7.91 -39.81
CA LEU A 796 -1.27 7.32 -40.04
C LEU A 796 -0.87 7.33 -41.51
N THR A 797 -1.80 6.99 -42.41
CA THR A 797 -1.52 7.07 -43.87
C THR A 797 -1.15 8.47 -44.29
N ASP A 798 -1.80 9.49 -43.72
CA ASP A 798 -1.48 10.88 -43.99
C ASP A 798 -0.11 11.25 -43.38
N LEU A 799 0.16 10.85 -42.12
CA LEU A 799 1.46 11.09 -41.47
C LEU A 799 2.64 10.51 -42.28
N TYR A 800 2.51 9.28 -42.80
CA TYR A 800 3.59 8.63 -43.59
C TYR A 800 3.89 9.29 -44.92
N LYS A 801 3.04 10.19 -45.40
CA LYS A 801 3.38 11.03 -46.56
C LYS A 801 4.40 12.10 -46.21
N PHE A 802 4.50 12.47 -44.92
CA PHE A 802 5.38 13.52 -44.42
C PHE A 802 6.65 12.96 -43.76
N ASP A 803 6.54 11.87 -42.97
CA ASP A 803 7.68 11.24 -42.32
C ASP A 803 7.44 9.71 -42.15
N ASP A 804 7.91 8.97 -43.18
CA ASP A 804 7.83 7.49 -43.21
C ASP A 804 9.02 6.79 -42.57
N LYS A 805 10.05 7.55 -42.14
CA LYS A 805 11.30 6.99 -41.56
C LYS A 805 11.44 7.17 -40.07
N ASN A 806 10.60 7.96 -39.45
CA ASN A 806 10.68 8.20 -38.03
C ASN A 806 10.35 6.91 -37.25
N ALA A 807 11.28 6.44 -36.45
CA ALA A 807 11.13 5.20 -35.67
C ALA A 807 9.95 5.28 -34.71
N TYR A 808 9.61 6.46 -34.18
CA TYR A 808 8.48 6.66 -33.27
C TYR A 808 7.13 6.48 -33.98
N TYR A 809 6.97 7.04 -35.16
CA TYR A 809 5.73 6.92 -35.94
C TYR A 809 5.54 5.50 -36.49
N ASN A 810 6.64 4.85 -36.88
CA ASN A 810 6.62 3.49 -37.40
C ASN A 810 6.39 2.40 -36.36
N TRP A 811 6.55 2.71 -35.06
CA TRP A 811 6.33 1.74 -34.00
C TRP A 811 4.89 1.18 -33.99
N TYR A 812 3.91 2.03 -34.27
CA TYR A 812 2.50 1.66 -34.30
C TYR A 812 2.02 1.10 -35.65
N ASP A 813 2.91 0.96 -36.64
CA ASP A 813 2.56 0.34 -37.91
C ASP A 813 2.36 -1.18 -37.72
N PRO A 814 1.21 -1.75 -38.11
CA PRO A 814 0.92 -3.16 -37.97
C PRO A 814 1.65 -4.09 -38.98
N LYS A 815 2.62 -3.59 -39.79
CA LYS A 815 3.34 -4.40 -40.79
C LYS A 815 3.83 -5.72 -40.26
#